data_957dd29de48f464436874564ebc91d30
#
_entry.id   957dd29de48f464436874564ebc91d30
#
_cell.length_a   1.000
_cell.length_b   1.000
_cell.length_c   1.000
_cell.angle_alpha   90.00
_cell.angle_beta   90.00
_cell.angle_gamma   90.00
#
_symmetry.space_group_name_H-M   'P 1'
#
loop_
_entity.id
_entity.type
_entity.pdbx_description
1 polymer ?
#
loop_
_entity_poly.entity_id
_entity_poly.type
_entity_poly.pdbx_seq_one_letter_code
_entity_poly.pdbx_strand_id
1 'polypeptide(L)'
;MKEKLSMENLSEILSTLTLDEKVSLCAGRDMWHLPGIERLGIPSIMLTNGPHGLQKQTGETDHIGVSESIPATCFPPAVIQAATWNRDLVYQLGKALGEECRQEKVSVLLGPGINIKRSPLGGRNYDYYSEDPYLAGEMGKSHILGVQSQGVGTSLKHFAVSNQEYRRMTINVVVDERALREIYLAGFEKIVKDAQPWTVMSAYHVLNGAYCSENRILLKDILKEEWGFEGVIVSDWGSVNDRLLSMPAGLDLEMPGPALDNRAAILSAIESGELDMATLDQAVARNLGLILKAQDALAEDFQYDAQAHHALARKVAEEGIVLLKNEDKLLPISENTKVALIGRMAKEPRFQGGGSSLTNAIQVENLYDEMVARIGLENVLYAEGYAENDKLVPDADLIAAAAAAAQDADVAIVLVGTQEGEGGDHPNMDLPASHNALIEAVAAVQENVVVLLSNGNPVEMPWISQVPAVIEGYLSGQAGAGAQADILIGKVNPSGKLGESFPIHLEDNPSHAFFPGGPMTVEYRESLYVGYRYYDTARKPVLFPFGYGLSYTQFEYSDLVVSSADEADQFEVGISFKIKNVGEVAGKETAQVYVHDSESSLFRPEKELKEFVKVELQPGEETRVQLTLDRRAFSFYDPQAADWVLESGVFEILVGASSQDIRLRETIRVESGQAQDRISQNKALVDYQYLTDSQSISHKAFEALYGRPLPANDPPTKGNYSLNTPIEDLQGSLFGRMLLKMMTNQITKMFGDVDENDPMLVMVQNMVKEMPLRSIAMMSDGAITQQTLDAMLYLVNGKFFKGVFSLLGSKKEA
;
A
#
# COMPACT_ATOMS: atom_id res chain seq x y z
N MET A 1 -42.33 -22.55 -5.78
CA MET A 1 -41.48 -21.50 -5.24
C MET A 1 -40.06 -21.94 -5.48
N LYS A 2 -39.21 -21.21 -6.22
CA LYS A 2 -37.79 -21.52 -6.26
C LYS A 2 -37.28 -21.27 -4.84
N GLU A 3 -36.64 -22.24 -4.23
CA GLU A 3 -35.99 -22.04 -2.93
C GLU A 3 -35.04 -20.83 -3.04
N LYS A 4 -35.05 -20.00 -1.99
CA LYS A 4 -34.17 -18.83 -1.94
C LYS A 4 -32.72 -19.34 -1.95
N LEU A 5 -31.91 -18.87 -2.86
CA LEU A 5 -30.49 -19.18 -2.91
C LEU A 5 -29.86 -18.75 -1.57
N SER A 6 -29.20 -19.67 -0.90
CA SER A 6 -28.58 -19.45 0.43
C SER A 6 -27.31 -20.27 0.60
N MET A 7 -26.50 -19.92 1.59
CA MET A 7 -25.31 -20.71 1.95
C MET A 7 -25.64 -22.15 2.37
N GLU A 8 -26.86 -22.39 2.89
CA GLU A 8 -27.30 -23.71 3.36
C GLU A 8 -27.50 -24.70 2.20
N ASN A 9 -27.88 -24.20 1.00
CA ASN A 9 -28.11 -25.05 -0.19
C ASN A 9 -26.96 -24.95 -1.23
N LEU A 10 -25.78 -24.44 -0.84
CA LEU A 10 -24.63 -24.27 -1.72
C LEU A 10 -24.18 -25.58 -2.40
N SER A 11 -24.13 -26.68 -1.66
CA SER A 11 -23.76 -28.01 -2.21
C SER A 11 -24.76 -28.53 -3.23
N GLU A 12 -26.06 -28.28 -3.04
CA GLU A 12 -27.09 -28.61 -4.00
C GLU A 12 -26.97 -27.80 -5.27
N ILE A 13 -26.77 -26.45 -5.15
CA ILE A 13 -26.53 -25.56 -6.27
C ILE A 13 -25.33 -26.04 -7.09
N LEU A 14 -24.20 -26.34 -6.42
CA LEU A 14 -22.97 -26.83 -7.06
C LEU A 14 -23.20 -28.10 -7.89
N SER A 15 -24.03 -29.00 -7.41
CA SER A 15 -24.36 -30.27 -8.09
C SER A 15 -25.23 -30.07 -9.34
N THR A 16 -25.95 -28.94 -9.45
CA THR A 16 -26.83 -28.64 -10.60
C THR A 16 -26.13 -27.89 -11.72
N LEU A 17 -24.92 -27.38 -11.49
CA LEU A 17 -24.13 -26.64 -12.48
C LEU A 17 -23.56 -27.60 -13.55
N THR A 18 -23.64 -27.16 -14.80
CA THR A 18 -22.87 -27.80 -15.90
C THR A 18 -21.39 -27.52 -15.77
N LEU A 19 -20.54 -28.27 -16.45
CA LEU A 19 -19.09 -28.05 -16.46
C LEU A 19 -18.74 -26.65 -16.97
N ASP A 20 -19.38 -26.20 -18.07
CA ASP A 20 -19.19 -24.84 -18.63
C ASP A 20 -19.55 -23.74 -17.64
N GLU A 21 -20.65 -23.91 -16.89
CA GLU A 21 -21.05 -22.95 -15.87
C GLU A 21 -20.06 -22.91 -14.70
N LYS A 22 -19.57 -24.07 -14.26
CA LYS A 22 -18.52 -24.16 -13.23
C LYS A 22 -17.26 -23.41 -13.67
N VAL A 23 -16.77 -23.67 -14.86
CA VAL A 23 -15.60 -23.04 -15.42
C VAL A 23 -15.84 -21.53 -15.58
N SER A 24 -17.03 -21.12 -16.04
CA SER A 24 -17.36 -19.69 -16.19
C SER A 24 -17.32 -18.94 -14.88
N LEU A 25 -17.71 -19.55 -13.76
CA LEU A 25 -17.68 -18.94 -12.43
C LEU A 25 -16.26 -18.75 -11.86
N CYS A 26 -15.24 -19.36 -12.48
CA CYS A 26 -13.84 -19.22 -12.07
C CYS A 26 -13.07 -18.12 -12.82
N ALA A 27 -13.76 -17.34 -13.67
CA ALA A 27 -13.20 -16.20 -14.39
C ALA A 27 -14.21 -15.05 -14.42
N GLY A 28 -13.75 -13.82 -14.59
CA GLY A 28 -14.60 -12.67 -14.81
C GLY A 28 -15.47 -12.81 -16.05
N ARG A 29 -16.64 -12.18 -16.07
CA ARG A 29 -17.48 -11.99 -17.25
C ARG A 29 -16.91 -10.91 -18.15
N ASP A 30 -16.46 -9.85 -17.55
CA ASP A 30 -15.90 -8.64 -18.17
C ASP A 30 -14.81 -8.04 -17.24
N MET A 31 -14.48 -6.76 -17.45
CA MET A 31 -13.44 -6.07 -16.65
C MET A 31 -13.74 -6.09 -15.14
N TRP A 32 -15.02 -5.99 -14.74
CA TRP A 32 -15.40 -5.73 -13.35
C TRP A 32 -16.40 -6.72 -12.75
N HIS A 33 -16.97 -7.64 -13.55
CA HIS A 33 -18.06 -8.49 -13.06
C HIS A 33 -17.71 -9.97 -13.06
N LEU A 34 -18.16 -10.65 -12.00
CA LEU A 34 -18.32 -12.10 -12.04
C LEU A 34 -19.61 -12.44 -12.79
N PRO A 35 -19.61 -13.55 -13.56
CA PRO A 35 -20.82 -13.98 -14.24
C PRO A 35 -21.89 -14.47 -13.25
N GLY A 36 -23.17 -14.27 -13.62
CA GLY A 36 -24.29 -14.94 -12.98
C GLY A 36 -24.69 -16.21 -13.75
N ILE A 37 -25.58 -17.01 -13.16
CA ILE A 37 -26.20 -18.18 -13.83
C ILE A 37 -27.72 -17.96 -13.84
N GLU A 38 -28.23 -17.35 -14.92
CA GLU A 38 -29.63 -16.90 -15.02
C GLU A 38 -30.65 -18.03 -14.80
N ARG A 39 -30.42 -19.22 -15.36
CA ARG A 39 -31.34 -20.37 -15.22
C ARG A 39 -31.53 -20.79 -13.76
N LEU A 40 -30.53 -20.53 -12.89
CA LEU A 40 -30.58 -20.83 -11.45
C LEU A 40 -30.93 -19.58 -10.62
N GLY A 41 -31.04 -18.41 -11.23
CA GLY A 41 -31.30 -17.15 -10.55
C GLY A 41 -30.09 -16.62 -9.75
N ILE A 42 -28.89 -17.09 -10.07
CA ILE A 42 -27.64 -16.59 -9.47
C ILE A 42 -27.27 -15.26 -10.16
N PRO A 43 -27.19 -14.14 -9.42
CA PRO A 43 -26.88 -12.84 -10.03
C PRO A 43 -25.40 -12.72 -10.39
N SER A 44 -25.12 -11.84 -11.35
CA SER A 44 -23.77 -11.29 -11.54
C SER A 44 -23.47 -10.27 -10.45
N ILE A 45 -22.24 -10.20 -10.00
CA ILE A 45 -21.79 -9.23 -8.99
C ILE A 45 -20.63 -8.40 -9.53
N MET A 46 -20.50 -7.16 -9.02
CA MET A 46 -19.45 -6.22 -9.42
C MET A 46 -18.34 -6.13 -8.36
N LEU A 47 -17.10 -6.18 -8.82
CA LEU A 47 -15.91 -5.81 -8.06
C LEU A 47 -15.37 -4.52 -8.69
N THR A 48 -14.89 -3.55 -7.88
CA THR A 48 -14.26 -2.35 -8.47
C THR A 48 -13.20 -1.76 -7.56
N ASN A 49 -12.32 -0.95 -8.14
CA ASN A 49 -11.31 -0.20 -7.43
C ASN A 49 -11.90 0.82 -6.44
N GLY A 50 -11.07 1.29 -5.51
CA GLY A 50 -11.39 2.39 -4.63
C GLY A 50 -10.96 2.21 -3.18
N PRO A 51 -9.66 2.00 -2.89
CA PRO A 51 -9.19 1.80 -1.51
C PRO A 51 -9.44 3.01 -0.59
N HIS A 52 -9.61 4.20 -1.16
CA HIS A 52 -9.93 5.44 -0.42
C HIS A 52 -11.00 6.32 -1.11
N GLY A 53 -11.71 5.76 -2.10
CA GLY A 53 -12.81 6.42 -2.81
C GLY A 53 -13.27 5.56 -3.97
N LEU A 54 -14.57 5.34 -4.10
CA LEU A 54 -15.13 4.42 -5.07
C LEU A 54 -14.78 4.82 -6.51
N GLN A 55 -14.16 3.90 -7.29
CA GLN A 55 -13.84 4.10 -8.69
C GLN A 55 -14.72 3.17 -9.56
N LYS A 56 -15.99 3.52 -9.71
CA LYS A 56 -16.91 2.77 -10.59
C LYS A 56 -16.97 3.42 -11.97
N GLN A 57 -16.45 2.75 -12.98
CA GLN A 57 -16.46 3.22 -14.36
C GLN A 57 -17.81 2.93 -15.04
N THR A 58 -18.25 3.84 -15.92
CA THR A 58 -19.60 3.79 -16.53
C THR A 58 -19.61 3.70 -18.05
N GLY A 59 -18.48 3.74 -18.72
CA GLY A 59 -18.32 3.71 -20.17
C GLY A 59 -17.33 2.67 -20.62
N GLU A 60 -16.34 3.11 -21.36
CA GLU A 60 -15.14 2.30 -21.59
C GLU A 60 -14.48 2.01 -20.25
N THR A 61 -13.92 0.82 -20.11
CA THR A 61 -13.39 0.37 -18.84
C THR A 61 -11.91 0.03 -18.93
N ASP A 62 -11.14 0.40 -17.92
CA ASP A 62 -9.75 0.01 -17.73
C ASP A 62 -9.48 -0.21 -16.24
N HIS A 63 -8.36 -0.84 -15.91
CA HIS A 63 -7.99 -1.12 -14.53
C HIS A 63 -7.01 -0.09 -13.92
N ILE A 64 -6.57 0.91 -14.69
CA ILE A 64 -5.54 1.89 -14.28
C ILE A 64 -6.10 3.31 -14.07
N GLY A 65 -7.42 3.50 -14.19
CA GLY A 65 -8.08 4.76 -13.84
C GLY A 65 -8.01 5.85 -14.93
N VAL A 66 -7.81 5.49 -16.20
CA VAL A 66 -7.84 6.43 -17.33
C VAL A 66 -9.28 6.75 -17.76
N SER A 67 -10.17 5.75 -17.67
CA SER A 67 -11.59 5.91 -18.04
C SER A 67 -12.37 6.64 -16.96
N GLU A 68 -13.40 7.41 -17.38
CA GLU A 68 -14.25 8.16 -16.46
C GLU A 68 -14.96 7.25 -15.46
N SER A 69 -14.98 7.67 -14.21
CA SER A 69 -15.73 7.04 -13.13
C SER A 69 -16.81 7.95 -12.57
N ILE A 70 -17.78 7.37 -11.87
CA ILE A 70 -18.82 8.14 -11.17
C ILE A 70 -18.17 9.07 -10.14
N PRO A 71 -18.81 10.22 -9.81
CA PRO A 71 -18.38 11.02 -8.68
C PRO A 71 -18.54 10.24 -7.36
N ALA A 72 -17.51 10.29 -6.51
CA ALA A 72 -17.47 9.62 -5.20
C ALA A 72 -16.71 10.47 -4.18
N THR A 73 -16.81 10.13 -2.90
CA THR A 73 -15.99 10.80 -1.88
C THR A 73 -14.55 10.32 -1.98
N CYS A 74 -13.61 11.24 -2.24
CA CYS A 74 -12.18 10.96 -2.15
C CYS A 74 -11.71 11.16 -0.71
N PHE A 75 -11.66 10.07 0.07
CA PHE A 75 -11.06 10.06 1.40
C PHE A 75 -9.54 10.17 1.33
N PRO A 76 -8.87 10.56 2.42
CA PRO A 76 -7.41 10.46 2.49
C PRO A 76 -6.91 9.04 2.26
N PRO A 77 -5.84 8.82 1.46
CA PRO A 77 -5.27 7.50 1.19
C PRO A 77 -4.62 6.85 2.42
N ALA A 78 -4.16 5.61 2.25
CA ALA A 78 -3.68 4.77 3.35
C ALA A 78 -2.54 5.39 4.16
N VAL A 79 -1.64 6.15 3.54
CA VAL A 79 -0.53 6.82 4.22
C VAL A 79 -1.02 7.76 5.33
N ILE A 80 -2.04 8.58 5.05
CA ILE A 80 -2.58 9.50 6.07
C ILE A 80 -3.54 8.79 7.02
N GLN A 81 -4.26 7.76 6.57
CA GLN A 81 -5.05 6.89 7.45
C GLN A 81 -4.16 6.25 8.52
N ALA A 82 -2.98 5.76 8.15
CA ALA A 82 -1.99 5.23 9.08
C ALA A 82 -1.50 6.30 10.07
N ALA A 83 -1.22 7.51 9.58
CA ALA A 83 -0.77 8.62 10.41
C ALA A 83 -1.81 9.08 11.44
N THR A 84 -3.09 8.70 11.30
CA THR A 84 -4.09 8.93 12.35
C THR A 84 -3.84 8.10 13.60
N TRP A 85 -3.26 6.90 13.49
CA TRP A 85 -3.14 5.91 14.57
C TRP A 85 -4.46 5.68 15.30
N ASN A 86 -5.59 5.78 14.59
CA ASN A 86 -6.94 5.73 15.15
C ASN A 86 -7.78 4.65 14.44
N ARG A 87 -7.86 3.48 15.08
CA ARG A 87 -8.60 2.32 14.57
C ARG A 87 -10.08 2.63 14.31
N ASP A 88 -10.72 3.37 15.24
CA ASP A 88 -12.14 3.69 15.15
C ASP A 88 -12.43 4.64 13.98
N LEU A 89 -11.54 5.60 13.72
CA LEU A 89 -11.70 6.54 12.62
C LEU A 89 -11.54 5.85 11.27
N VAL A 90 -10.57 4.94 11.14
CA VAL A 90 -10.37 4.13 9.92
C VAL A 90 -11.54 3.15 9.73
N TYR A 91 -12.11 2.60 10.81
CA TYR A 91 -13.34 1.82 10.73
C TYR A 91 -14.52 2.65 10.18
N GLN A 92 -14.70 3.89 10.64
CA GLN A 92 -15.76 4.79 10.16
C GLN A 92 -15.56 5.14 8.68
N LEU A 93 -14.31 5.37 8.24
CA LEU A 93 -13.98 5.57 6.82
C LEU A 93 -14.34 4.33 6.00
N GLY A 94 -13.94 3.15 6.46
CA GLY A 94 -14.30 1.89 5.79
C GLY A 94 -15.83 1.71 5.70
N LYS A 95 -16.56 2.04 6.77
CA LYS A 95 -18.02 2.02 6.77
C LYS A 95 -18.61 2.97 5.71
N ALA A 96 -18.11 4.19 5.62
CA ALA A 96 -18.55 5.17 4.62
C ALA A 96 -18.30 4.67 3.18
N LEU A 97 -17.13 4.08 2.89
CA LEU A 97 -16.86 3.43 1.60
C LEU A 97 -17.84 2.30 1.30
N GLY A 98 -18.17 1.48 2.31
CA GLY A 98 -19.18 0.43 2.17
C GLY A 98 -20.59 0.99 1.87
N GLU A 99 -20.95 2.12 2.46
CA GLU A 99 -22.22 2.83 2.19
C GLU A 99 -22.29 3.33 0.74
N GLU A 100 -21.21 3.90 0.20
CA GLU A 100 -21.13 4.28 -1.21
C GLU A 100 -21.23 3.07 -2.14
N CYS A 101 -20.56 1.97 -1.82
CA CYS A 101 -20.67 0.71 -2.57
C CYS A 101 -22.11 0.17 -2.59
N ARG A 102 -22.85 0.24 -1.49
CA ARG A 102 -24.27 -0.18 -1.44
C ARG A 102 -25.12 0.65 -2.38
N GLN A 103 -24.99 1.99 -2.35
CA GLN A 103 -25.73 2.87 -3.27
C GLN A 103 -25.45 2.49 -4.72
N GLU A 104 -24.19 2.28 -5.04
CA GLU A 104 -23.72 2.03 -6.40
C GLU A 104 -23.80 0.56 -6.83
N LYS A 105 -24.34 -0.32 -5.97
CA LYS A 105 -24.50 -1.76 -6.24
C LYS A 105 -23.15 -2.46 -6.53
N VAL A 106 -22.11 -2.05 -5.85
CA VAL A 106 -20.81 -2.69 -5.85
C VAL A 106 -20.76 -3.74 -4.75
N SER A 107 -20.35 -4.94 -5.08
CA SER A 107 -20.36 -6.09 -4.17
C SER A 107 -19.04 -6.27 -3.43
N VAL A 108 -17.92 -5.92 -4.07
CA VAL A 108 -16.57 -6.04 -3.48
C VAL A 108 -15.75 -4.80 -3.85
N LEU A 109 -15.21 -4.14 -2.84
CA LEU A 109 -14.27 -3.05 -2.98
C LEU A 109 -12.83 -3.60 -2.99
N LEU A 110 -12.04 -3.27 -4.04
CA LEU A 110 -10.67 -3.76 -4.21
C LEU A 110 -9.68 -2.96 -3.37
N GLY A 111 -9.64 -3.27 -2.10
CA GLY A 111 -8.79 -2.66 -1.08
C GLY A 111 -9.11 -3.25 0.30
N PRO A 112 -8.32 -2.85 1.31
CA PRO A 112 -7.17 -1.96 1.24
C PRO A 112 -5.88 -2.65 0.78
N GLY A 113 -4.89 -1.85 0.33
CA GLY A 113 -3.51 -2.28 0.15
C GLY A 113 -2.73 -2.16 1.46
N ILE A 114 -1.98 -3.22 1.84
CA ILE A 114 -1.23 -3.24 3.11
C ILE A 114 0.24 -3.64 2.96
N ASN A 115 0.77 -3.61 1.75
CA ASN A 115 2.17 -3.94 1.54
C ASN A 115 3.08 -2.99 2.34
N ILE A 116 4.21 -3.51 2.78
CA ILE A 116 5.15 -2.76 3.62
C ILE A 116 5.88 -1.70 2.78
N LYS A 117 6.02 -0.49 3.31
CA LYS A 117 6.84 0.57 2.74
C LYS A 117 8.32 0.24 2.96
N ARG A 118 8.88 -0.57 2.05
CA ARG A 118 10.26 -1.08 2.12
C ARG A 118 11.29 -0.03 1.73
N SER A 119 10.99 0.72 0.67
CA SER A 119 11.82 1.79 0.13
C SER A 119 11.02 3.08 0.06
N PRO A 120 11.61 4.24 0.38
CA PRO A 120 10.95 5.53 0.18
C PRO A 120 10.69 5.85 -1.30
N LEU A 121 11.28 5.09 -2.23
CA LEU A 121 11.09 5.26 -3.66
C LEU A 121 9.87 4.52 -4.21
N GLY A 122 9.20 3.70 -3.42
CA GLY A 122 8.05 2.91 -3.89
C GLY A 122 6.90 3.79 -4.37
N GLY A 123 6.53 3.70 -5.66
CA GLY A 123 5.55 4.58 -6.30
C GLY A 123 4.14 4.45 -5.72
N ARG A 124 3.81 3.33 -5.08
CA ARG A 124 2.52 3.10 -4.41
C ARG A 124 2.55 3.24 -2.90
N ASN A 125 3.62 3.80 -2.32
CA ASN A 125 3.69 3.97 -0.86
C ASN A 125 2.55 4.84 -0.30
N TYR A 126 2.07 5.83 -1.05
CA TYR A 126 0.90 6.63 -0.66
C TYR A 126 -0.37 5.76 -0.45
N ASP A 127 -0.46 4.65 -1.16
CA ASP A 127 -1.59 3.71 -1.18
C ASP A 127 -1.43 2.58 -0.13
N TYR A 128 -0.33 2.57 0.62
CA TYR A 128 -0.01 1.62 1.67
C TYR A 128 0.16 2.32 3.03
N TYR A 129 -0.14 1.59 4.13
CA TYR A 129 -0.21 2.19 5.46
C TYR A 129 1.17 2.52 6.04
N SER A 130 2.10 1.55 6.13
CA SER A 130 3.25 1.70 7.01
C SER A 130 4.45 0.84 6.61
N GLU A 131 5.63 1.20 7.14
CA GLU A 131 6.82 0.33 7.19
C GLU A 131 6.71 -0.74 8.28
N ASP A 132 5.75 -0.59 9.21
CA ASP A 132 5.52 -1.50 10.32
C ASP A 132 4.33 -2.43 10.06
N PRO A 133 4.50 -3.77 10.12
CA PRO A 133 3.44 -4.72 9.83
C PRO A 133 2.31 -4.73 10.88
N TYR A 134 2.58 -4.34 12.14
CA TYR A 134 1.55 -4.26 13.16
C TYR A 134 0.61 -3.10 12.90
N LEU A 135 1.15 -1.90 12.66
CA LEU A 135 0.37 -0.73 12.32
C LEU A 135 -0.43 -0.93 11.02
N ALA A 136 0.23 -1.44 9.96
CA ALA A 136 -0.43 -1.74 8.69
C ALA A 136 -1.57 -2.76 8.88
N GLY A 137 -1.34 -3.81 9.66
CA GLY A 137 -2.34 -4.83 9.98
C GLY A 137 -3.54 -4.28 10.75
N GLU A 138 -3.32 -3.45 11.78
CA GLU A 138 -4.39 -2.88 12.60
C GLU A 138 -5.26 -1.88 11.81
N MET A 139 -4.63 -1.00 11.02
CA MET A 139 -5.37 -0.04 10.19
C MET A 139 -6.13 -0.75 9.06
N GLY A 140 -5.49 -1.68 8.36
CA GLY A 140 -6.14 -2.49 7.32
C GLY A 140 -7.31 -3.32 7.86
N LYS A 141 -7.15 -3.92 9.05
CA LYS A 141 -8.23 -4.63 9.74
C LYS A 141 -9.43 -3.72 9.99
N SER A 142 -9.20 -2.53 10.54
CA SER A 142 -10.26 -1.57 10.85
C SER A 142 -11.02 -1.15 9.59
N HIS A 143 -10.30 -0.86 8.51
CA HIS A 143 -10.88 -0.54 7.21
C HIS A 143 -11.80 -1.67 6.70
N ILE A 144 -11.31 -2.91 6.69
CA ILE A 144 -12.04 -4.10 6.23
C ILE A 144 -13.32 -4.32 7.05
N LEU A 145 -13.21 -4.28 8.37
CA LEU A 145 -14.36 -4.44 9.25
C LEU A 145 -15.41 -3.34 9.01
N GLY A 146 -14.97 -2.10 8.75
CA GLY A 146 -15.85 -1.00 8.39
C GLY A 146 -16.63 -1.27 7.11
N VAL A 147 -15.97 -1.59 6.00
CA VAL A 147 -16.61 -1.91 4.70
C VAL A 147 -17.54 -3.10 4.84
N GLN A 148 -17.06 -4.20 5.45
CA GLN A 148 -17.84 -5.44 5.59
C GLN A 148 -19.04 -5.29 6.52
N SER A 149 -19.04 -4.31 7.44
CA SER A 149 -20.21 -3.99 8.26
C SER A 149 -21.42 -3.54 7.44
N GLN A 150 -21.19 -3.14 6.18
CA GLN A 150 -22.24 -2.70 5.26
C GLN A 150 -22.73 -3.82 4.32
N GLY A 151 -22.28 -5.06 4.52
CA GLY A 151 -22.60 -6.19 3.64
C GLY A 151 -21.91 -6.11 2.27
N VAL A 152 -20.82 -5.38 2.19
CA VAL A 152 -19.94 -5.24 1.02
C VAL A 152 -18.63 -5.92 1.32
N GLY A 153 -18.12 -6.71 0.38
CA GLY A 153 -16.83 -7.39 0.53
C GLY A 153 -15.65 -6.45 0.32
N THR A 154 -14.50 -6.89 0.81
CA THR A 154 -13.20 -6.24 0.57
C THR A 154 -12.27 -7.21 -0.15
N SER A 155 -11.28 -6.68 -0.86
CA SER A 155 -10.17 -7.46 -1.41
C SER A 155 -8.86 -6.98 -0.81
N LEU A 156 -8.38 -7.68 0.20
CA LEU A 156 -7.09 -7.41 0.84
C LEU A 156 -5.96 -7.64 -0.16
N LYS A 157 -5.08 -6.64 -0.38
CA LYS A 157 -4.11 -6.64 -1.48
C LYS A 157 -2.76 -6.01 -1.10
N HIS A 158 -1.71 -6.28 -1.85
CA HIS A 158 -1.51 -7.32 -2.88
C HIS A 158 -0.72 -8.48 -2.27
N PHE A 159 -1.28 -9.66 -2.25
CA PHE A 159 -0.73 -10.83 -1.54
C PHE A 159 0.24 -11.62 -2.40
N ALA A 160 1.59 -11.52 -2.14
CA ALA A 160 2.23 -10.73 -1.11
C ALA A 160 3.54 -10.13 -1.63
N VAL A 161 4.19 -9.29 -0.80
CA VAL A 161 5.55 -8.74 -1.05
C VAL A 161 5.62 -7.80 -2.27
N SER A 162 4.56 -7.05 -2.55
CA SER A 162 4.50 -6.05 -3.64
C SER A 162 4.97 -4.68 -3.11
N ASN A 163 6.29 -4.42 -3.19
CA ASN A 163 6.92 -3.28 -2.54
C ASN A 163 7.65 -2.35 -3.53
N GLN A 164 7.42 -2.52 -4.83
CA GLN A 164 7.96 -1.71 -5.91
C GLN A 164 7.09 -1.81 -7.15
N GLU A 165 7.19 -0.79 -8.02
CA GLU A 165 6.50 -0.77 -9.31
C GLU A 165 7.40 -1.29 -10.46
N TYR A 166 8.71 -1.06 -10.37
CA TYR A 166 9.66 -1.52 -11.38
C TYR A 166 9.51 -3.01 -11.65
N ARG A 167 9.20 -3.35 -12.91
CA ARG A 167 9.00 -4.73 -13.38
C ARG A 167 8.02 -5.56 -12.54
N ARG A 168 7.03 -4.92 -11.93
CA ARG A 168 6.10 -5.57 -11.00
C ARG A 168 5.41 -6.83 -11.54
N MET A 169 5.32 -7.01 -12.87
CA MET A 169 4.72 -8.20 -13.48
C MET A 169 5.71 -9.34 -13.74
N THR A 170 7.02 -9.12 -13.57
CA THR A 170 8.03 -10.08 -14.01
C THR A 170 9.19 -10.28 -13.06
N ILE A 171 9.43 -9.33 -12.13
CA ILE A 171 10.54 -9.41 -11.17
C ILE A 171 10.36 -10.59 -10.21
N ASN A 172 11.45 -11.32 -9.93
CA ASN A 172 11.46 -12.33 -8.89
C ASN A 172 11.98 -11.72 -7.58
N VAL A 173 11.08 -11.53 -6.63
CA VAL A 173 11.42 -11.09 -5.27
C VAL A 173 12.01 -12.26 -4.52
N VAL A 174 13.24 -12.08 -4.04
CA VAL A 174 13.98 -13.08 -3.23
C VAL A 174 14.02 -12.58 -1.80
N VAL A 175 13.34 -13.27 -0.92
CA VAL A 175 13.20 -12.92 0.50
C VAL A 175 13.34 -14.16 1.38
N ASP A 176 14.06 -14.04 2.50
CA ASP A 176 14.19 -15.11 3.47
C ASP A 176 12.88 -15.38 4.23
N GLU A 177 12.75 -16.59 4.79
CA GLU A 177 11.50 -17.04 5.41
C GLU A 177 11.13 -16.20 6.66
N ARG A 178 12.13 -15.73 7.45
CA ARG A 178 11.84 -14.90 8.62
C ARG A 178 11.28 -13.54 8.21
N ALA A 179 11.93 -12.85 7.31
CA ALA A 179 11.44 -11.57 6.79
C ALA A 179 10.06 -11.75 6.12
N LEU A 180 9.88 -12.83 5.36
CA LEU A 180 8.60 -13.14 4.75
C LEU A 180 7.49 -13.22 5.80
N ARG A 181 7.71 -13.98 6.90
CA ARG A 181 6.70 -14.24 7.94
C ARG A 181 6.56 -13.09 8.95
N GLU A 182 7.68 -12.49 9.38
CA GLU A 182 7.69 -11.50 10.46
C GLU A 182 7.37 -10.08 9.97
N ILE A 183 7.64 -9.77 8.69
CA ILE A 183 7.44 -8.43 8.10
C ILE A 183 6.34 -8.46 7.03
N TYR A 184 6.55 -9.19 5.93
CA TYR A 184 5.72 -9.03 4.73
C TYR A 184 4.37 -9.72 4.80
N LEU A 185 4.26 -10.82 5.55
CA LEU A 185 3.01 -11.57 5.73
C LEU A 185 2.30 -11.26 7.05
N ALA A 186 2.99 -10.69 8.06
CA ALA A 186 2.44 -10.54 9.41
C ALA A 186 1.16 -9.68 9.45
N GLY A 187 1.10 -8.57 8.69
CA GLY A 187 -0.10 -7.76 8.59
C GLY A 187 -1.26 -8.51 7.91
N PHE A 188 -0.97 -9.27 6.85
CA PHE A 188 -1.97 -10.12 6.18
C PHE A 188 -2.50 -11.22 7.10
N GLU A 189 -1.60 -11.93 7.80
CA GLU A 189 -1.99 -12.96 8.77
C GLU A 189 -2.95 -12.42 9.81
N LYS A 190 -2.60 -11.27 10.41
CA LYS A 190 -3.44 -10.61 11.40
C LYS A 190 -4.83 -10.28 10.86
N ILE A 191 -4.90 -9.67 9.69
CA ILE A 191 -6.18 -9.29 9.08
C ILE A 191 -7.02 -10.52 8.72
N VAL A 192 -6.40 -11.56 8.14
CA VAL A 192 -7.11 -12.78 7.77
C VAL A 192 -7.70 -13.44 9.00
N LYS A 193 -6.93 -13.58 10.08
CA LYS A 193 -7.40 -14.22 11.33
C LYS A 193 -8.45 -13.40 12.06
N ASP A 194 -8.32 -12.07 12.08
CA ASP A 194 -9.18 -11.18 12.89
C ASP A 194 -10.41 -10.68 12.15
N ALA A 195 -10.36 -10.52 10.81
CA ALA A 195 -11.42 -9.87 10.02
C ALA A 195 -12.00 -10.72 8.89
N GLN A 196 -11.34 -11.81 8.48
CA GLN A 196 -11.79 -12.68 7.38
C GLN A 196 -12.29 -11.87 6.17
N PRO A 197 -11.40 -11.16 5.43
CA PRO A 197 -11.81 -10.43 4.24
C PRO A 197 -12.52 -11.36 3.25
N TRP A 198 -13.53 -10.86 2.52
CA TRP A 198 -14.28 -11.71 1.60
C TRP A 198 -13.41 -12.20 0.45
N THR A 199 -12.44 -11.39 0.03
CA THR A 199 -11.45 -11.79 -0.96
C THR A 199 -10.04 -11.34 -0.57
N VAL A 200 -9.04 -12.04 -1.09
CA VAL A 200 -7.62 -11.67 -1.06
C VAL A 200 -7.10 -11.66 -2.48
N MET A 201 -6.44 -10.56 -2.88
CA MET A 201 -5.90 -10.41 -4.24
C MET A 201 -4.43 -10.80 -4.27
N SER A 202 -4.07 -11.78 -5.13
CA SER A 202 -2.68 -12.17 -5.35
C SER A 202 -1.90 -11.07 -6.09
N ALA A 203 -0.61 -10.91 -5.76
CA ALA A 203 0.26 -9.93 -6.43
C ALA A 203 0.70 -10.40 -7.84
N TYR A 204 1.24 -9.47 -8.63
CA TYR A 204 1.66 -9.73 -10.01
C TYR A 204 2.93 -10.56 -10.15
N HIS A 205 3.92 -10.31 -9.29
CA HIS A 205 5.31 -10.72 -9.48
C HIS A 205 5.58 -12.18 -9.09
N VAL A 206 6.82 -12.58 -9.30
CA VAL A 206 7.36 -13.86 -8.85
C VAL A 206 7.89 -13.71 -7.43
N LEU A 207 7.48 -14.58 -6.52
CA LEU A 207 7.98 -14.65 -5.14
C LEU A 207 8.75 -15.95 -4.94
N ASN A 208 10.05 -15.81 -4.67
CA ASN A 208 10.91 -16.97 -4.41
C ASN A 208 10.85 -18.05 -5.49
N GLY A 209 10.65 -17.64 -6.76
CA GLY A 209 10.69 -18.53 -7.92
C GLY A 209 9.33 -18.98 -8.48
N ALA A 210 8.20 -18.60 -7.85
CA ALA A 210 6.86 -18.87 -8.37
C ALA A 210 6.03 -17.58 -8.44
N TYR A 211 5.25 -17.38 -9.52
CA TYR A 211 4.29 -16.28 -9.55
C TYR A 211 3.36 -16.33 -8.35
N CYS A 212 3.03 -15.18 -7.75
CA CYS A 212 2.15 -15.15 -6.58
C CYS A 212 0.83 -15.87 -6.82
N SER A 213 0.26 -15.75 -8.03
CA SER A 213 -0.97 -16.44 -8.44
C SER A 213 -0.82 -17.97 -8.62
N GLU A 214 0.40 -18.48 -8.69
CA GLU A 214 0.75 -19.91 -8.87
C GLU A 214 1.50 -20.50 -7.66
N ASN A 215 1.75 -19.68 -6.66
CA ASN A 215 2.54 -20.08 -5.50
C ASN A 215 1.69 -20.85 -4.50
N ARG A 216 1.73 -22.18 -4.61
CA ARG A 216 0.98 -23.09 -3.73
C ARG A 216 1.27 -22.84 -2.25
N ILE A 217 2.56 -22.67 -1.89
CA ILE A 217 2.95 -22.43 -0.50
C ILE A 217 2.25 -21.18 0.03
N LEU A 218 2.25 -20.10 -0.79
CA LEU A 218 1.63 -18.83 -0.42
C LEU A 218 0.11 -18.93 -0.33
N LEU A 219 -0.55 -19.43 -1.40
CA LEU A 219 -2.01 -19.35 -1.52
C LEU A 219 -2.74 -20.48 -0.78
N LYS A 220 -2.21 -21.70 -0.85
CA LYS A 220 -2.87 -22.86 -0.26
C LYS A 220 -2.35 -23.16 1.13
N ASP A 221 -1.05 -23.43 1.24
CA ASP A 221 -0.49 -23.98 2.47
C ASP A 221 -0.51 -22.91 3.59
N ILE A 222 -0.13 -21.65 3.30
CA ILE A 222 -0.13 -20.54 4.27
C ILE A 222 -1.53 -19.91 4.41
N LEU A 223 -2.05 -19.30 3.32
CA LEU A 223 -3.26 -18.48 3.41
C LEU A 223 -4.49 -19.32 3.77
N LYS A 224 -4.75 -20.43 3.03
CA LYS A 224 -5.96 -21.23 3.23
C LYS A 224 -5.84 -22.21 4.39
N GLU A 225 -4.73 -22.95 4.49
CA GLU A 225 -4.60 -24.05 5.46
C GLU A 225 -4.07 -23.57 6.81
N GLU A 226 -2.95 -22.83 6.86
CA GLU A 226 -2.36 -22.38 8.12
C GLU A 226 -3.19 -21.27 8.79
N TRP A 227 -3.63 -20.26 8.00
CA TRP A 227 -4.39 -19.13 8.56
C TRP A 227 -5.90 -19.34 8.56
N GLY A 228 -6.41 -20.38 7.89
CA GLY A 228 -7.83 -20.67 7.85
C GLY A 228 -8.66 -19.68 7.03
N PHE A 229 -8.11 -19.17 5.92
CA PHE A 229 -8.84 -18.24 5.05
C PHE A 229 -9.99 -18.94 4.32
N GLU A 230 -11.21 -18.48 4.54
CA GLU A 230 -12.43 -19.05 3.98
C GLU A 230 -12.92 -18.35 2.70
N GLY A 231 -12.43 -17.16 2.41
CA GLY A 231 -12.85 -16.32 1.29
C GLY A 231 -12.32 -16.77 -0.08
N VAL A 232 -12.45 -15.90 -1.07
CA VAL A 232 -12.01 -16.11 -2.45
C VAL A 232 -10.61 -15.52 -2.66
N ILE A 233 -9.70 -16.28 -3.24
CA ILE A 233 -8.46 -15.72 -3.77
C ILE A 233 -8.69 -15.29 -5.21
N VAL A 234 -8.61 -13.99 -5.45
CA VAL A 234 -8.73 -13.37 -6.78
C VAL A 234 -7.35 -12.99 -7.32
N SER A 235 -7.14 -13.12 -8.61
CA SER A 235 -5.94 -12.60 -9.26
C SER A 235 -5.95 -11.07 -9.28
N ASP A 236 -4.80 -10.42 -9.22
CA ASP A 236 -4.71 -9.07 -9.74
C ASP A 236 -4.99 -9.06 -11.26
N TRP A 237 -5.39 -7.92 -11.81
CA TRP A 237 -5.92 -7.80 -13.19
C TRP A 237 -4.86 -8.17 -14.24
N GLY A 238 -5.00 -9.39 -14.81
CA GLY A 238 -4.04 -9.94 -15.76
C GLY A 238 -2.76 -10.53 -15.16
N SER A 239 -2.75 -10.81 -13.86
CA SER A 239 -1.59 -11.41 -13.19
C SER A 239 -1.42 -12.90 -13.45
N VAL A 240 -2.45 -13.59 -13.93
CA VAL A 240 -2.38 -15.03 -14.19
C VAL A 240 -1.40 -15.31 -15.34
N ASN A 241 -0.37 -16.12 -15.05
CA ASN A 241 0.58 -16.57 -16.05
C ASN A 241 0.20 -17.93 -16.62
N ASP A 242 -0.15 -18.90 -15.77
CA ASP A 242 -0.65 -20.22 -16.15
C ASP A 242 -1.85 -20.62 -15.28
N ARG A 243 -3.02 -20.74 -15.90
CA ARG A 243 -4.27 -21.05 -15.18
C ARG A 243 -4.31 -22.46 -14.64
N LEU A 244 -3.69 -23.42 -15.33
CA LEU A 244 -3.65 -24.82 -14.90
C LEU A 244 -2.69 -25.04 -13.74
N LEU A 245 -1.70 -24.16 -13.55
CA LEU A 245 -0.86 -24.14 -12.37
C LEU A 245 -1.52 -23.36 -11.21
N SER A 246 -2.19 -22.25 -11.51
CA SER A 246 -2.74 -21.34 -10.49
C SER A 246 -3.96 -21.94 -9.76
N MET A 247 -4.83 -22.67 -10.45
CA MET A 247 -6.01 -23.25 -9.83
C MET A 247 -5.66 -24.31 -8.75
N PRO A 248 -4.79 -25.31 -9.01
CA PRO A 248 -4.34 -26.23 -7.96
C PRO A 248 -3.53 -25.56 -6.84
N ALA A 249 -2.86 -24.44 -7.15
CA ALA A 249 -2.15 -23.63 -6.16
C ALA A 249 -3.10 -22.88 -5.22
N GLY A 250 -4.38 -22.77 -5.55
CA GLY A 250 -5.38 -22.19 -4.69
C GLY A 250 -6.07 -20.93 -5.20
N LEU A 251 -5.73 -20.43 -6.40
CA LEU A 251 -6.40 -19.28 -7.02
C LEU A 251 -7.83 -19.65 -7.45
N ASP A 252 -8.82 -18.99 -6.87
CA ASP A 252 -10.23 -19.32 -7.10
C ASP A 252 -10.82 -18.56 -8.31
N LEU A 253 -10.43 -17.30 -8.49
CA LEU A 253 -11.02 -16.38 -9.48
C LEU A 253 -9.95 -15.67 -10.28
N GLU A 254 -10.04 -15.74 -11.60
CA GLU A 254 -9.20 -14.98 -12.54
C GLU A 254 -9.92 -13.70 -12.99
N MET A 255 -9.25 -12.55 -12.87
CA MET A 255 -9.72 -11.26 -13.38
C MET A 255 -8.65 -10.63 -14.31
N PRO A 256 -9.08 -9.84 -15.31
CA PRO A 256 -10.44 -9.63 -15.78
C PRO A 256 -10.94 -10.77 -16.66
N GLY A 257 -12.25 -10.74 -16.97
CA GLY A 257 -12.85 -11.65 -17.97
C GLY A 257 -12.89 -11.08 -19.38
N PRO A 258 -13.31 -11.93 -20.38
CA PRO A 258 -13.85 -13.28 -20.22
C PRO A 258 -12.83 -14.44 -20.16
N ALA A 259 -11.52 -14.22 -20.26
CA ALA A 259 -10.43 -15.20 -20.17
C ALA A 259 -10.68 -16.50 -20.98
N LEU A 260 -11.09 -16.37 -22.26
CA LEU A 260 -11.61 -17.48 -23.07
C LEU A 260 -10.62 -18.62 -23.26
N ASP A 261 -9.33 -18.31 -23.50
CA ASP A 261 -8.28 -19.33 -23.69
C ASP A 261 -8.05 -20.14 -22.41
N ASN A 262 -8.04 -19.48 -21.23
CA ASN A 262 -7.88 -20.14 -19.94
C ASN A 262 -9.10 -21.00 -19.59
N ARG A 263 -10.31 -20.54 -19.92
CA ARG A 263 -11.54 -21.33 -19.76
C ARG A 263 -11.51 -22.59 -20.61
N ALA A 264 -11.10 -22.47 -21.88
CA ALA A 264 -10.95 -23.62 -22.79
C ALA A 264 -9.87 -24.60 -22.28
N ALA A 265 -8.77 -24.10 -21.72
CA ALA A 265 -7.73 -24.93 -21.13
C ALA A 265 -8.23 -25.73 -19.92
N ILE A 266 -9.00 -25.09 -19.02
CA ILE A 266 -9.62 -25.79 -17.88
C ILE A 266 -10.57 -26.88 -18.33
N LEU A 267 -11.45 -26.60 -19.31
CA LEU A 267 -12.38 -27.61 -19.85
C LEU A 267 -11.63 -28.82 -20.36
N SER A 268 -10.61 -28.59 -21.21
CA SER A 268 -9.78 -29.66 -21.77
C SER A 268 -9.03 -30.46 -20.71
N ALA A 269 -8.49 -29.77 -19.67
CA ALA A 269 -7.75 -30.41 -18.57
C ALA A 269 -8.65 -31.28 -17.68
N ILE A 270 -9.89 -30.85 -17.44
CA ILE A 270 -10.90 -31.68 -16.73
C ILE A 270 -11.29 -32.90 -17.56
N GLU A 271 -11.56 -32.71 -18.85
CA GLU A 271 -11.93 -33.82 -19.74
C GLU A 271 -10.83 -34.86 -19.91
N SER A 272 -9.56 -34.41 -19.93
CA SER A 272 -8.39 -35.30 -20.01
C SER A 272 -7.99 -35.93 -18.67
N GLY A 273 -8.51 -35.42 -17.54
CA GLY A 273 -8.13 -35.83 -16.19
C GLY A 273 -6.79 -35.22 -15.72
N GLU A 274 -6.27 -34.20 -16.39
CA GLU A 274 -5.09 -33.44 -15.96
C GLU A 274 -5.40 -32.54 -14.76
N LEU A 275 -6.62 -31.97 -14.72
CA LEU A 275 -7.13 -31.20 -13.59
C LEU A 275 -8.25 -32.00 -12.90
N ASP A 276 -8.18 -32.08 -11.57
CA ASP A 276 -9.19 -32.77 -10.77
C ASP A 276 -10.47 -31.92 -10.64
N MET A 277 -11.63 -32.55 -10.85
CA MET A 277 -12.95 -31.94 -10.69
C MET A 277 -13.14 -31.36 -9.27
N ALA A 278 -12.59 -31.99 -8.24
CA ALA A 278 -12.69 -31.49 -6.87
C ALA A 278 -11.98 -30.14 -6.68
N THR A 279 -10.89 -29.90 -7.37
CA THR A 279 -10.19 -28.61 -7.39
C THR A 279 -11.05 -27.51 -8.02
N LEU A 280 -11.71 -27.80 -9.15
CA LEU A 280 -12.65 -26.88 -9.78
C LEU A 280 -13.86 -26.62 -8.86
N ASP A 281 -14.44 -27.65 -8.27
CA ASP A 281 -15.61 -27.54 -7.39
C ASP A 281 -15.33 -26.72 -6.14
N GLN A 282 -14.13 -26.79 -5.57
CA GLN A 282 -13.71 -25.94 -4.43
C GLN A 282 -13.67 -24.45 -4.81
N ALA A 283 -13.07 -24.11 -5.97
CA ALA A 283 -13.03 -22.74 -6.45
C ALA A 283 -14.45 -22.20 -6.73
N VAL A 284 -15.28 -23.01 -7.41
CA VAL A 284 -16.67 -22.66 -7.71
C VAL A 284 -17.48 -22.44 -6.44
N ALA A 285 -17.34 -23.31 -5.43
CA ALA A 285 -18.04 -23.16 -4.16
C ALA A 285 -17.70 -21.84 -3.46
N ARG A 286 -16.43 -21.43 -3.46
CA ARG A 286 -16.01 -20.15 -2.88
C ARG A 286 -16.59 -18.95 -3.66
N ASN A 287 -16.55 -18.99 -4.99
CA ASN A 287 -17.09 -17.92 -5.84
C ASN A 287 -18.63 -17.82 -5.71
N LEU A 288 -19.34 -18.94 -5.64
CA LEU A 288 -20.76 -18.95 -5.30
C LEU A 288 -21.03 -18.37 -3.91
N GLY A 289 -20.24 -18.76 -2.91
CA GLY A 289 -20.34 -18.22 -1.55
C GLY A 289 -20.18 -16.71 -1.53
N LEU A 290 -19.23 -16.15 -2.30
CA LEU A 290 -19.06 -14.70 -2.46
C LEU A 290 -20.31 -14.03 -3.05
N ILE A 291 -20.85 -14.58 -4.15
CA ILE A 291 -22.06 -14.08 -4.80
C ILE A 291 -23.26 -14.10 -3.82
N LEU A 292 -23.41 -15.17 -3.06
CA LEU A 292 -24.50 -15.30 -2.11
C LEU A 292 -24.39 -14.32 -0.93
N LYS A 293 -23.18 -14.08 -0.41
CA LYS A 293 -22.93 -13.06 0.64
C LYS A 293 -23.32 -11.65 0.18
N ALA A 294 -23.10 -11.33 -1.09
CA ALA A 294 -23.35 -10.00 -1.64
C ALA A 294 -24.83 -9.68 -1.91
N GLN A 295 -25.72 -10.67 -1.94
CA GLN A 295 -27.11 -10.49 -2.41
C GLN A 295 -27.93 -9.49 -1.59
N ASP A 296 -27.82 -9.54 -0.27
CA ASP A 296 -28.69 -8.75 0.61
C ASP A 296 -28.39 -7.24 0.48
N ALA A 297 -27.12 -6.87 0.43
CA ALA A 297 -26.72 -5.47 0.25
C ALA A 297 -27.10 -4.90 -1.14
N LEU A 298 -27.12 -5.76 -2.18
CA LEU A 298 -27.52 -5.37 -3.53
C LEU A 298 -29.04 -5.19 -3.67
N ALA A 299 -29.86 -5.87 -2.87
CA ALA A 299 -31.31 -5.85 -2.98
C ALA A 299 -31.94 -4.57 -2.43
N GLU A 300 -31.28 -3.86 -1.51
CA GLU A 300 -31.80 -2.67 -0.86
C GLU A 300 -31.56 -1.40 -1.68
N ASP A 301 -32.56 -0.50 -1.73
CA ASP A 301 -32.35 0.88 -2.16
C ASP A 301 -31.72 1.65 -1.00
N PHE A 302 -30.46 2.05 -1.18
CA PHE A 302 -29.66 2.76 -0.18
C PHE A 302 -29.12 4.07 -0.75
N GLN A 303 -29.12 5.12 0.06
CA GLN A 303 -28.49 6.40 -0.25
C GLN A 303 -27.60 6.83 0.92
N TYR A 304 -26.39 7.25 0.64
CA TYR A 304 -25.48 7.81 1.64
C TYR A 304 -25.57 9.33 1.71
N ASP A 305 -25.06 9.90 2.81
CA ASP A 305 -24.96 11.35 3.00
C ASP A 305 -23.59 11.85 2.58
N ALA A 306 -23.50 12.43 1.37
CA ALA A 306 -22.25 12.93 0.82
C ALA A 306 -21.61 14.05 1.67
N GLN A 307 -22.43 14.86 2.37
CA GLN A 307 -21.91 15.91 3.25
C GLN A 307 -21.30 15.31 4.54
N ALA A 308 -21.91 14.29 5.09
CA ALA A 308 -21.36 13.56 6.23
C ALA A 308 -20.05 12.86 5.86
N HIS A 309 -19.96 12.27 4.65
CA HIS A 309 -18.73 11.66 4.14
C HIS A 309 -17.62 12.70 3.91
N HIS A 310 -17.97 13.87 3.37
CA HIS A 310 -17.02 14.98 3.22
C HIS A 310 -16.48 15.46 4.58
N ALA A 311 -17.35 15.60 5.57
CA ALA A 311 -16.95 15.96 6.93
C ALA A 311 -16.06 14.88 7.57
N LEU A 312 -16.36 13.59 7.32
CA LEU A 312 -15.52 12.49 7.77
C LEU A 312 -14.14 12.52 7.09
N ALA A 313 -14.08 12.78 5.77
CA ALA A 313 -12.82 12.92 5.04
C ALA A 313 -11.95 14.03 5.66
N ARG A 314 -12.56 15.18 6.02
CA ARG A 314 -11.87 16.27 6.74
C ARG A 314 -11.33 15.79 8.08
N LYS A 315 -12.15 15.10 8.88
CA LYS A 315 -11.73 14.60 10.20
C LYS A 315 -10.56 13.61 10.12
N VAL A 316 -10.54 12.74 9.10
CA VAL A 316 -9.41 11.83 8.86
C VAL A 316 -8.15 12.63 8.54
N ALA A 317 -8.24 13.65 7.69
CA ALA A 317 -7.12 14.54 7.39
C ALA A 317 -6.63 15.31 8.63
N GLU A 318 -7.53 15.87 9.44
CA GLU A 318 -7.21 16.57 10.70
C GLU A 318 -6.40 15.71 11.67
N GLU A 319 -6.73 14.42 11.80
CA GLU A 319 -6.04 13.50 12.69
C GLU A 319 -4.79 12.86 12.08
N GLY A 320 -4.64 12.91 10.75
CA GLY A 320 -3.52 12.27 10.04
C GLY A 320 -2.43 13.23 9.59
N ILE A 321 -2.70 14.55 9.48
CA ILE A 321 -1.68 15.56 9.20
C ILE A 321 -0.71 15.63 10.37
N VAL A 322 0.61 15.63 10.07
CA VAL A 322 1.67 15.54 11.08
C VAL A 322 2.44 16.86 11.18
N LEU A 323 2.51 17.42 12.38
CA LEU A 323 3.39 18.55 12.67
C LEU A 323 4.80 18.02 12.91
N LEU A 324 5.72 18.26 11.97
CA LEU A 324 7.11 17.76 12.03
C LEU A 324 8.05 18.71 12.78
N LYS A 325 7.86 20.01 12.63
CA LYS A 325 8.71 21.05 13.25
C LYS A 325 7.87 22.26 13.62
N ASN A 326 8.13 22.87 14.81
CA ASN A 326 7.46 24.10 15.25
C ASN A 326 8.34 24.85 16.27
N GLU A 327 9.40 25.50 15.79
CA GLU A 327 10.30 26.30 16.62
C GLU A 327 9.59 27.59 17.07
N ASP A 328 9.93 28.03 18.26
CA ASP A 328 9.41 29.25 18.88
C ASP A 328 7.86 29.36 18.91
N LYS A 329 7.17 28.22 18.73
CA LYS A 329 5.71 28.15 18.66
C LYS A 329 5.13 29.06 17.57
N LEU A 330 5.76 29.09 16.38
CA LEU A 330 5.28 29.83 15.23
C LEU A 330 3.83 29.45 14.88
N LEU A 331 3.51 28.17 14.97
CA LEU A 331 2.16 27.66 14.85
C LEU A 331 1.53 27.40 16.23
N PRO A 332 0.22 27.62 16.39
CA PRO A 332 -0.73 28.16 15.40
C PRO A 332 -0.58 29.66 15.18
N ILE A 333 -0.89 30.12 13.95
CA ILE A 333 -0.96 31.53 13.63
C ILE A 333 -2.27 32.15 14.15
N SER A 334 -2.27 33.47 14.43
CA SER A 334 -3.49 34.18 14.83
C SER A 334 -4.36 34.52 13.62
N GLU A 335 -5.67 34.69 13.83
CA GLU A 335 -6.62 35.08 12.78
C GLU A 335 -6.32 36.46 12.15
N ASN A 336 -5.54 37.32 12.82
CA ASN A 336 -5.15 38.63 12.31
C ASN A 336 -3.78 38.65 11.64
N THR A 337 -3.13 37.49 11.51
CA THR A 337 -1.81 37.36 10.88
C THR A 337 -1.92 37.52 9.38
N LYS A 338 -1.10 38.41 8.80
CA LYS A 338 -0.99 38.53 7.36
C LYS A 338 -0.11 37.42 6.78
N VAL A 339 -0.68 36.60 5.94
CA VAL A 339 -0.07 35.39 5.40
C VAL A 339 0.28 35.53 3.95
N ALA A 340 1.49 35.20 3.56
CA ALA A 340 1.84 34.94 2.18
C ALA A 340 1.65 33.43 1.91
N LEU A 341 0.60 33.09 1.19
CA LEU A 341 0.31 31.71 0.77
C LEU A 341 0.97 31.47 -0.59
N ILE A 342 2.00 30.65 -0.59
CA ILE A 342 2.93 30.48 -1.71
C ILE A 342 2.87 29.03 -2.19
N GLY A 343 2.78 28.87 -3.50
CA GLY A 343 2.69 27.56 -4.15
C GLY A 343 1.39 27.38 -4.93
N ARG A 344 1.50 26.93 -6.16
CA ARG A 344 0.35 26.67 -7.04
C ARG A 344 -0.66 25.70 -6.38
N MET A 345 -0.17 24.71 -5.61
CA MET A 345 -0.99 23.75 -4.90
C MET A 345 -1.94 24.39 -3.87
N ALA A 346 -1.75 25.65 -3.49
CA ALA A 346 -2.70 26.33 -2.63
C ALA A 346 -4.06 26.55 -3.29
N LYS A 347 -4.12 26.65 -4.63
CA LYS A 347 -5.35 26.75 -5.43
C LYS A 347 -5.69 25.50 -6.21
N GLU A 348 -4.69 24.73 -6.58
CA GLU A 348 -4.80 23.50 -7.35
C GLU A 348 -4.21 22.35 -6.51
N PRO A 349 -4.95 21.85 -5.51
CA PRO A 349 -4.40 20.94 -4.51
C PRO A 349 -4.05 19.57 -5.11
N ARG A 350 -2.93 19.02 -4.68
CA ARG A 350 -2.56 17.64 -4.89
C ARG A 350 -3.06 16.84 -3.70
N PHE A 351 -4.22 16.17 -3.85
CA PHE A 351 -4.96 15.57 -2.74
C PHE A 351 -5.07 14.03 -2.81
N GLN A 352 -4.69 13.43 -3.93
CA GLN A 352 -4.68 11.98 -4.17
C GLN A 352 -3.58 11.61 -5.16
N GLY A 353 -3.26 10.29 -5.24
CA GLY A 353 -2.36 9.75 -6.24
C GLY A 353 -3.10 9.28 -7.49
N GLY A 354 -2.32 8.96 -8.55
CA GLY A 354 -2.84 8.43 -9.81
C GLY A 354 -2.91 6.90 -9.86
N GLY A 355 -3.56 6.37 -10.90
CA GLY A 355 -3.67 4.92 -11.13
C GLY A 355 -4.97 4.31 -10.64
N SER A 356 -4.95 3.03 -10.26
CA SER A 356 -6.14 2.27 -9.86
C SER A 356 -6.83 2.81 -8.59
N SER A 357 -6.21 3.71 -7.86
CA SER A 357 -6.79 4.36 -6.68
C SER A 357 -7.38 5.74 -6.97
N LEU A 358 -7.30 6.23 -8.22
CA LEU A 358 -7.81 7.55 -8.61
C LEU A 358 -9.33 7.63 -8.44
N THR A 359 -9.80 8.64 -7.71
CA THR A 359 -11.23 8.88 -7.45
C THR A 359 -11.69 10.15 -8.16
N ASN A 360 -12.84 10.09 -8.84
CA ASN A 360 -13.52 11.28 -9.35
C ASN A 360 -14.22 11.99 -8.17
N ALA A 361 -13.51 12.91 -7.51
CA ALA A 361 -13.97 13.53 -6.27
C ALA A 361 -15.20 14.40 -6.49
N ILE A 362 -16.25 14.24 -5.65
CA ILE A 362 -17.49 15.02 -5.70
C ILE A 362 -17.22 16.51 -5.57
N GLN A 363 -16.31 16.89 -4.70
CA GLN A 363 -15.84 18.27 -4.49
C GLN A 363 -14.41 18.25 -4.00
N VAL A 364 -13.66 19.31 -4.24
CA VAL A 364 -12.28 19.45 -3.78
C VAL A 364 -12.11 20.83 -3.17
N GLU A 365 -11.64 20.87 -1.93
CA GLU A 365 -11.27 22.11 -1.27
C GLU A 365 -9.87 22.55 -1.67
N ASN A 366 -9.60 23.85 -1.63
CA ASN A 366 -8.26 24.39 -1.81
C ASN A 366 -7.87 25.30 -0.64
N LEU A 367 -6.57 25.35 -0.32
CA LEU A 367 -6.11 26.05 0.87
C LEU A 367 -6.28 27.57 0.78
N TYR A 368 -6.23 28.15 -0.41
CA TYR A 368 -6.44 29.58 -0.59
C TYR A 368 -7.83 30.00 -0.16
N ASP A 369 -8.88 29.35 -0.66
CA ASP A 369 -10.25 29.68 -0.32
C ASP A 369 -10.55 29.38 1.17
N GLU A 370 -10.00 28.28 1.69
CA GLU A 370 -10.17 27.91 3.09
C GLU A 370 -9.49 28.89 4.06
N MET A 371 -8.30 29.42 3.71
CA MET A 371 -7.63 30.45 4.48
C MET A 371 -8.36 31.78 4.40
N VAL A 372 -8.78 32.21 3.20
CA VAL A 372 -9.57 33.45 3.03
C VAL A 372 -10.86 33.40 3.86
N ALA A 373 -11.52 32.23 3.91
CA ALA A 373 -12.74 32.07 4.70
C ALA A 373 -12.51 32.21 6.22
N ARG A 374 -11.29 31.89 6.72
CA ARG A 374 -10.95 31.93 8.15
C ARG A 374 -10.35 33.26 8.61
N ILE A 375 -9.43 33.83 7.84
CA ILE A 375 -8.67 35.02 8.26
C ILE A 375 -8.95 36.27 7.45
N GLY A 376 -9.83 36.21 6.44
CA GLY A 376 -10.20 37.31 5.56
C GLY A 376 -9.26 37.52 4.37
N LEU A 377 -9.83 37.98 3.26
CA LEU A 377 -9.09 38.20 2.01
C LEU A 377 -7.94 39.24 2.16
N GLU A 378 -8.12 40.21 3.02
CA GLU A 378 -7.13 41.24 3.30
C GLU A 378 -5.86 40.74 3.96
N ASN A 379 -5.94 39.56 4.61
CA ASN A 379 -4.83 38.93 5.31
C ASN A 379 -4.14 37.84 4.49
N VAL A 380 -4.60 37.55 3.26
CA VAL A 380 -4.01 36.49 2.43
C VAL A 380 -3.40 37.10 1.15
N LEU A 381 -2.08 37.07 1.07
CA LEU A 381 -1.33 37.30 -0.17
C LEU A 381 -1.10 35.95 -0.87
N TYR A 382 -1.20 35.90 -2.19
CA TYR A 382 -0.97 34.70 -2.95
C TYR A 382 0.14 34.87 -3.99
N ALA A 383 1.02 33.87 -4.12
CA ALA A 383 1.99 33.79 -5.21
C ALA A 383 2.11 32.32 -5.69
N GLU A 384 2.21 32.12 -7.00
CA GLU A 384 2.30 30.74 -7.56
C GLU A 384 3.59 30.01 -7.18
N GLY A 385 4.73 30.74 -7.16
CA GLY A 385 6.03 30.21 -6.76
C GLY A 385 6.71 29.27 -7.75
N TYR A 386 5.97 28.46 -8.46
CA TYR A 386 6.44 27.51 -9.50
C TYR A 386 5.38 27.33 -10.59
N ALA A 387 5.84 26.89 -11.79
CA ALA A 387 4.98 26.68 -12.95
C ALA A 387 4.13 25.41 -12.84
N GLU A 388 3.09 25.35 -13.65
CA GLU A 388 2.33 24.11 -13.91
C GLU A 388 3.28 22.99 -14.39
N ASN A 389 2.97 21.77 -14.09
CA ASN A 389 3.75 20.56 -14.38
C ASN A 389 5.10 20.44 -13.64
N ASP A 390 5.26 21.13 -12.50
CA ASP A 390 6.46 21.03 -11.63
C ASP A 390 7.76 20.98 -12.44
N LYS A 391 7.90 21.86 -13.46
CA LYS A 391 9.09 21.87 -14.31
C LYS A 391 10.31 21.79 -13.40
N LEU A 392 11.19 20.85 -13.67
CA LEU A 392 12.41 20.61 -12.89
C LEU A 392 13.32 21.85 -12.81
N VAL A 393 13.08 22.85 -13.66
CA VAL A 393 13.86 24.07 -13.72
C VAL A 393 13.12 25.19 -12.96
N PRO A 394 13.78 25.82 -11.96
CA PRO A 394 13.23 26.97 -11.24
C PRO A 394 12.87 28.12 -12.17
N ASP A 395 11.68 28.72 -11.98
CA ASP A 395 11.26 29.95 -12.68
C ASP A 395 11.63 31.17 -11.81
N ALA A 396 12.59 31.94 -12.28
CA ALA A 396 13.13 33.06 -11.52
C ALA A 396 12.11 34.18 -11.27
N ASP A 397 11.18 34.43 -12.19
CA ASP A 397 10.15 35.48 -12.07
C ASP A 397 9.08 35.03 -11.03
N LEU A 398 8.64 33.76 -11.05
CA LEU A 398 7.69 33.23 -10.08
C LEU A 398 8.30 33.18 -8.67
N ILE A 399 9.56 32.78 -8.54
CA ILE A 399 10.29 32.78 -7.27
C ILE A 399 10.46 34.19 -6.73
N ALA A 400 10.82 35.19 -7.58
CA ALA A 400 10.95 36.56 -7.15
C ALA A 400 9.63 37.18 -6.68
N ALA A 401 8.52 36.84 -7.36
CA ALA A 401 7.18 37.28 -6.95
C ALA A 401 6.78 36.65 -5.58
N ALA A 402 7.11 35.37 -5.37
CA ALA A 402 6.88 34.69 -4.11
C ALA A 402 7.70 35.30 -2.95
N ALA A 403 8.98 35.57 -3.18
CA ALA A 403 9.84 36.26 -2.20
C ALA A 403 9.33 37.63 -1.83
N ALA A 404 8.85 38.42 -2.81
CA ALA A 404 8.24 39.71 -2.56
C ALA A 404 6.96 39.60 -1.72
N ALA A 405 6.08 38.65 -2.01
CA ALA A 405 4.89 38.42 -1.21
C ALA A 405 5.24 38.00 0.24
N ALA A 406 6.29 37.20 0.40
CA ALA A 406 6.77 36.76 1.72
C ALA A 406 7.31 37.94 2.55
N GLN A 407 8.01 38.90 1.94
CA GLN A 407 8.49 40.11 2.62
C GLN A 407 7.36 41.00 3.13
N ASP A 408 6.24 41.03 2.43
CA ASP A 408 5.08 41.87 2.76
C ASP A 408 4.12 41.21 3.76
N ALA A 409 4.43 39.99 4.25
CA ALA A 409 3.60 39.22 5.16
C ALA A 409 4.27 38.99 6.53
N ASP A 410 3.48 38.67 7.55
CA ASP A 410 3.98 38.30 8.89
C ASP A 410 4.51 36.87 8.90
N VAL A 411 3.88 36.00 8.08
CA VAL A 411 4.21 34.58 7.94
C VAL A 411 4.12 34.15 6.46
N ALA A 412 5.07 33.38 5.98
CA ALA A 412 4.98 32.72 4.68
C ALA A 412 4.65 31.24 4.84
N ILE A 413 3.62 30.75 4.15
CA ILE A 413 3.24 29.33 4.08
C ILE A 413 3.56 28.85 2.66
N VAL A 414 4.51 27.92 2.54
CA VAL A 414 5.02 27.44 1.25
C VAL A 414 4.53 26.00 1.03
N LEU A 415 3.66 25.81 0.03
CA LEU A 415 3.14 24.49 -0.35
C LEU A 415 4.02 23.87 -1.44
N VAL A 416 4.54 22.70 -1.17
CA VAL A 416 5.41 21.93 -2.06
C VAL A 416 5.10 20.43 -1.93
N GLY A 417 5.57 19.60 -2.86
CA GLY A 417 5.34 18.16 -2.77
C GLY A 417 5.80 17.42 -4.02
N THR A 418 5.50 16.14 -4.05
CA THR A 418 5.82 15.21 -5.13
C THR A 418 4.57 14.71 -5.84
N GLN A 419 4.73 14.16 -7.02
CA GLN A 419 3.64 13.47 -7.72
C GLN A 419 3.67 12.01 -7.34
N GLU A 420 2.49 11.45 -7.02
CA GLU A 420 2.32 10.09 -6.59
C GLU A 420 1.47 9.32 -7.60
N GLY A 421 1.81 8.06 -7.85
CA GLY A 421 1.00 7.26 -8.78
C GLY A 421 1.51 5.84 -8.97
N GLU A 422 0.58 4.99 -9.37
CA GLU A 422 0.85 3.62 -9.77
C GLU A 422 1.62 3.58 -11.10
N GLY A 423 2.48 2.57 -11.30
CA GLY A 423 3.17 2.30 -12.58
C GLY A 423 4.59 2.84 -12.69
N GLY A 424 5.13 3.47 -11.64
CA GLY A 424 6.53 3.88 -11.60
C GLY A 424 6.99 4.19 -10.19
N ASP A 425 8.22 3.82 -9.87
CA ASP A 425 8.89 4.18 -8.63
C ASP A 425 9.54 5.57 -8.77
N HIS A 426 9.70 6.27 -7.64
CA HIS A 426 10.39 7.56 -7.62
C HIS A 426 11.88 7.39 -7.97
N PRO A 427 12.47 8.32 -8.74
CA PRO A 427 13.89 8.24 -9.09
C PRO A 427 14.83 8.56 -7.92
N ASN A 428 14.38 9.38 -6.97
CA ASN A 428 15.09 9.82 -5.78
C ASN A 428 14.09 10.30 -4.72
N MET A 429 14.57 10.79 -3.59
CA MET A 429 13.78 11.42 -2.52
C MET A 429 13.71 12.95 -2.62
N ASP A 430 14.17 13.54 -3.69
CA ASP A 430 14.18 15.00 -3.83
C ASP A 430 12.78 15.54 -4.09
N LEU A 431 12.49 16.70 -3.50
CA LEU A 431 11.44 17.57 -4.04
C LEU A 431 11.88 18.07 -5.43
N PRO A 432 10.94 18.45 -6.32
CA PRO A 432 11.28 19.15 -7.56
C PRO A 432 12.25 20.32 -7.31
N ALA A 433 13.26 20.47 -8.15
CA ALA A 433 14.29 21.51 -7.96
C ALA A 433 13.70 22.92 -7.85
N SER A 434 12.58 23.18 -8.54
CA SER A 434 11.80 24.41 -8.42
C SER A 434 11.26 24.65 -7.00
N HIS A 435 10.84 23.57 -6.29
CA HIS A 435 10.31 23.65 -4.95
C HIS A 435 11.41 23.92 -3.91
N ASN A 436 12.56 23.25 -4.01
CA ASN A 436 13.70 23.52 -3.12
C ASN A 436 14.21 24.96 -3.31
N ALA A 437 14.38 25.43 -4.55
CA ALA A 437 14.80 26.79 -4.83
C ALA A 437 13.79 27.85 -4.32
N LEU A 438 12.49 27.55 -4.38
CA LEU A 438 11.45 28.43 -3.85
C LEU A 438 11.56 28.56 -2.33
N ILE A 439 11.68 27.43 -1.60
CA ILE A 439 11.81 27.45 -0.13
C ILE A 439 13.05 28.25 0.29
N GLU A 440 14.19 28.01 -0.34
CA GLU A 440 15.43 28.74 -0.05
C GLU A 440 15.29 30.24 -0.29
N ALA A 441 14.65 30.64 -1.40
CA ALA A 441 14.45 32.05 -1.74
C ALA A 441 13.50 32.77 -0.77
N VAL A 442 12.44 32.07 -0.33
CA VAL A 442 11.49 32.59 0.67
C VAL A 442 12.15 32.70 2.03
N ALA A 443 12.85 31.64 2.48
CA ALA A 443 13.56 31.62 3.78
C ALA A 443 14.68 32.69 3.86
N ALA A 444 15.26 33.10 2.74
CA ALA A 444 16.26 34.13 2.70
C ALA A 444 15.71 35.57 3.01
N VAL A 445 14.38 35.76 2.90
CA VAL A 445 13.74 37.10 3.04
C VAL A 445 12.68 37.14 4.16
N GLN A 446 12.26 35.98 4.69
CA GLN A 446 11.25 35.83 5.73
C GLN A 446 11.72 34.84 6.77
N GLU A 447 11.71 35.21 8.04
CA GLU A 447 12.13 34.35 9.17
C GLU A 447 11.00 33.37 9.58
N ASN A 448 9.73 33.78 9.44
CA ASN A 448 8.55 33.01 9.83
C ASN A 448 8.04 32.20 8.62
N VAL A 449 8.69 31.11 8.29
CA VAL A 449 8.32 30.24 7.17
C VAL A 449 7.72 28.92 7.69
N VAL A 450 6.57 28.56 7.17
CA VAL A 450 5.93 27.25 7.34
C VAL A 450 6.02 26.53 6.00
N VAL A 451 6.67 25.37 5.95
CA VAL A 451 6.63 24.50 4.78
C VAL A 451 5.53 23.44 4.99
N LEU A 452 4.58 23.39 4.07
CA LEU A 452 3.52 22.39 4.04
C LEU A 452 3.77 21.43 2.88
N LEU A 453 4.05 20.17 3.22
CA LEU A 453 4.35 19.11 2.27
C LEU A 453 3.08 18.41 1.79
N SER A 454 3.05 18.05 0.50
CA SER A 454 2.01 17.24 -0.13
C SER A 454 2.66 16.13 -0.96
N ASN A 455 2.94 15.00 -0.33
CA ASN A 455 3.68 13.85 -0.86
C ASN A 455 3.11 12.53 -0.33
N GLY A 456 3.50 11.41 -0.89
CA GLY A 456 3.11 10.07 -0.43
C GLY A 456 4.25 9.30 0.21
N ASN A 457 5.48 9.82 0.11
CA ASN A 457 6.73 9.21 0.53
C ASN A 457 7.58 10.20 1.32
N PRO A 458 8.56 9.74 2.12
CA PRO A 458 9.57 10.59 2.70
C PRO A 458 10.33 11.37 1.62
N VAL A 459 10.66 12.63 1.92
CA VAL A 459 11.46 13.51 1.05
C VAL A 459 12.68 14.04 1.78
N GLU A 460 13.78 14.29 1.04
CA GLU A 460 14.94 14.99 1.58
C GLU A 460 14.63 16.47 1.78
N MET A 461 15.08 17.05 2.90
CA MET A 461 14.80 18.42 3.30
C MET A 461 16.09 19.20 3.56
N PRO A 462 16.89 19.55 2.52
CA PRO A 462 18.16 20.23 2.72
C PRO A 462 18.01 21.62 3.36
N TRP A 463 16.83 22.20 3.29
CA TRP A 463 16.43 23.48 3.85
C TRP A 463 15.89 23.42 5.28
N ILE A 464 15.80 22.24 5.91
CA ILE A 464 15.13 22.03 7.22
C ILE A 464 15.65 22.94 8.33
N SER A 465 16.93 23.30 8.32
CA SER A 465 17.53 24.20 9.30
C SER A 465 17.20 25.68 9.06
N GLN A 466 16.64 26.02 7.92
CA GLN A 466 16.35 27.41 7.51
C GLN A 466 14.89 27.81 7.79
N VAL A 467 14.01 26.85 8.10
CA VAL A 467 12.59 27.11 8.31
C VAL A 467 12.17 26.68 9.73
N PRO A 468 11.43 27.51 10.47
CA PRO A 468 11.02 27.20 11.84
C PRO A 468 9.88 26.19 11.95
N ALA A 469 9.04 26.00 10.91
CA ALA A 469 7.93 25.08 10.98
C ALA A 469 7.76 24.24 9.71
N VAL A 470 7.41 22.96 9.90
CA VAL A 470 7.14 22.01 8.80
C VAL A 470 5.94 21.15 9.17
N ILE A 471 5.00 21.04 8.24
CA ILE A 471 3.83 20.17 8.33
C ILE A 471 3.90 19.14 7.21
N GLU A 472 3.75 17.85 7.56
CA GLU A 472 3.53 16.78 6.59
C GLU A 472 2.02 16.64 6.38
N GLY A 473 1.53 17.15 5.26
CA GLY A 473 0.13 17.09 4.88
C GLY A 473 -0.24 15.83 4.12
N TYR A 474 0.74 15.08 3.64
CA TYR A 474 0.55 13.94 2.77
C TYR A 474 -0.43 14.25 1.60
N LEU A 475 -1.10 13.23 1.07
CA LEU A 475 -2.24 13.37 0.16
C LEU A 475 -3.52 13.34 0.99
N SER A 476 -4.10 14.50 1.28
CA SER A 476 -5.10 14.63 2.37
C SER A 476 -6.56 14.45 1.94
N GLY A 477 -6.83 13.95 0.71
CA GLY A 477 -8.19 13.73 0.22
C GLY A 477 -8.94 15.02 -0.12
N GLN A 478 -10.20 14.88 -0.54
CA GLN A 478 -10.99 16.01 -1.06
C GLN A 478 -11.26 17.14 -0.08
N ALA A 479 -11.16 16.91 1.23
CA ALA A 479 -11.41 17.88 2.30
C ALA A 479 -10.14 18.24 3.08
N GLY A 480 -8.97 17.90 2.54
CA GLY A 480 -7.68 18.10 3.22
C GLY A 480 -7.28 19.55 3.41
N ALA A 481 -7.66 20.42 2.48
CA ALA A 481 -7.33 21.85 2.57
C ALA A 481 -7.99 22.54 3.78
N GLY A 482 -9.23 22.19 4.08
CA GLY A 482 -9.90 22.66 5.29
C GLY A 482 -9.24 22.15 6.57
N ALA A 483 -8.77 20.90 6.59
CA ALA A 483 -8.02 20.34 7.72
C ALA A 483 -6.68 21.07 7.91
N GLN A 484 -5.94 21.33 6.83
CA GLN A 484 -4.70 22.10 6.86
C GLN A 484 -4.91 23.50 7.42
N ALA A 485 -5.95 24.20 6.95
CA ALA A 485 -6.29 25.55 7.44
C ALA A 485 -6.68 25.53 8.92
N ASP A 486 -7.48 24.57 9.37
CA ASP A 486 -7.88 24.43 10.77
C ASP A 486 -6.68 24.15 11.72
N ILE A 487 -5.70 23.38 11.25
CA ILE A 487 -4.43 23.16 11.97
C ILE A 487 -3.60 24.46 11.99
N LEU A 488 -3.41 25.13 10.85
CA LEU A 488 -2.59 26.34 10.77
C LEU A 488 -3.04 27.44 11.73
N ILE A 489 -4.35 27.62 11.91
CA ILE A 489 -4.91 28.64 12.83
C ILE A 489 -5.19 28.12 14.23
N GLY A 490 -4.88 26.87 14.54
CA GLY A 490 -5.06 26.27 15.86
C GLY A 490 -6.49 25.90 16.25
N LYS A 491 -7.42 25.90 15.32
CA LYS A 491 -8.77 25.37 15.54
C LYS A 491 -8.75 23.86 15.79
N VAL A 492 -7.80 23.15 15.16
CA VAL A 492 -7.48 21.76 15.40
C VAL A 492 -6.04 21.68 15.91
N ASN A 493 -5.82 20.96 17.01
CA ASN A 493 -4.49 20.62 17.48
C ASN A 493 -3.98 19.37 16.72
N PRO A 494 -2.86 19.43 15.99
CA PRO A 494 -2.32 18.29 15.25
C PRO A 494 -2.05 17.11 16.18
N SER A 495 -2.38 15.92 15.70
CA SER A 495 -2.22 14.66 16.46
C SER A 495 -1.77 13.50 15.60
N GLY A 496 -1.45 13.76 14.35
CA GLY A 496 -0.88 12.77 13.42
C GLY A 496 0.50 12.32 13.89
N LYS A 497 0.80 11.05 13.64
CA LYS A 497 2.11 10.43 13.91
C LYS A 497 2.57 9.71 12.64
N LEU A 498 3.83 9.85 12.26
CA LEU A 498 4.37 9.20 11.07
C LEU A 498 4.18 7.68 11.11
N GLY A 499 3.69 7.10 10.03
CA GLY A 499 3.63 5.65 9.83
C GLY A 499 4.91 5.05 9.27
N GLU A 500 5.94 5.87 9.06
CA GLU A 500 7.24 5.52 8.49
C GLU A 500 8.34 6.46 8.96
N SER A 501 9.58 6.00 8.91
CA SER A 501 10.75 6.83 9.21
C SER A 501 11.10 7.72 8.02
N PHE A 502 11.51 8.95 8.28
CA PHE A 502 12.07 9.86 7.28
C PHE A 502 13.59 9.84 7.41
N PRO A 503 14.33 9.15 6.54
CA PRO A 503 15.80 9.19 6.54
C PRO A 503 16.30 10.58 6.15
N ILE A 504 17.54 10.90 6.52
CA ILE A 504 18.17 12.17 6.15
C ILE A 504 18.51 12.16 4.67
N HIS A 505 19.07 11.04 4.19
CA HIS A 505 19.44 10.83 2.79
C HIS A 505 18.93 9.46 2.31
N LEU A 506 18.70 9.35 1.01
CA LEU A 506 18.28 8.10 0.39
C LEU A 506 19.25 6.94 0.66
N GLU A 507 20.55 7.23 0.67
CA GLU A 507 21.60 6.25 0.93
C GLU A 507 21.53 5.65 2.35
N ASP A 508 20.87 6.32 3.29
CA ASP A 508 20.66 5.81 4.63
C ASP A 508 19.56 4.74 4.69
N ASN A 509 18.75 4.59 3.63
CA ASN A 509 17.70 3.59 3.60
C ASN A 509 18.25 2.17 3.44
N PRO A 510 17.78 1.18 4.25
CA PRO A 510 18.31 -0.18 4.23
C PRO A 510 18.19 -0.89 2.88
N SER A 511 17.20 -0.53 2.07
CA SER A 511 16.99 -1.14 0.76
C SER A 511 17.77 -0.49 -0.37
N HIS A 512 18.41 0.68 -0.15
CA HIS A 512 19.01 1.52 -1.20
C HIS A 512 19.93 0.74 -2.16
N ALA A 513 20.84 -0.07 -1.63
CA ALA A 513 21.78 -0.84 -2.45
C ALA A 513 21.13 -1.99 -3.25
N PHE A 514 19.89 -2.35 -2.93
CA PHE A 514 19.20 -3.53 -3.48
C PHE A 514 17.92 -3.17 -4.24
N PHE A 515 17.46 -1.94 -4.16
CA PHE A 515 16.26 -1.41 -4.82
C PHE A 515 16.64 -0.66 -6.11
N PRO A 516 15.91 -0.83 -7.21
CA PRO A 516 14.80 -1.75 -7.45
C PRO A 516 15.23 -3.17 -7.82
N GLY A 517 16.50 -3.52 -7.71
CA GLY A 517 17.09 -4.78 -8.10
C GLY A 517 17.62 -4.79 -9.53
N GLY A 518 17.95 -5.98 -10.00
CA GLY A 518 18.42 -6.20 -11.37
C GLY A 518 17.29 -6.58 -12.33
N PRO A 519 17.64 -7.00 -13.55
CA PRO A 519 16.63 -7.24 -14.59
C PRO A 519 15.65 -8.38 -14.29
N MET A 520 16.08 -9.38 -13.50
CA MET A 520 15.26 -10.56 -13.22
C MET A 520 14.91 -10.74 -11.75
N THR A 521 15.74 -10.24 -10.83
CA THR A 521 15.57 -10.46 -9.40
C THR A 521 15.82 -9.21 -8.59
N VAL A 522 15.10 -9.09 -7.48
CA VAL A 522 15.38 -8.16 -6.39
C VAL A 522 15.58 -8.94 -5.10
N GLU A 523 16.70 -8.71 -4.43
CA GLU A 523 17.06 -9.39 -3.20
C GLU A 523 16.73 -8.50 -1.99
N TYR A 524 15.92 -9.00 -1.05
CA TYR A 524 15.58 -8.29 0.17
C TYR A 524 16.61 -8.62 1.25
N ARG A 525 17.85 -8.18 1.01
CA ARG A 525 19.01 -8.53 1.85
C ARG A 525 18.92 -7.94 3.25
N GLU A 526 18.24 -6.85 3.41
CA GLU A 526 18.01 -6.23 4.71
C GLU A 526 17.19 -7.11 5.67
N SER A 527 16.51 -8.16 5.17
CA SER A 527 15.73 -9.10 5.96
C SER A 527 14.72 -8.41 6.89
N LEU A 528 14.83 -8.59 8.21
CA LEU A 528 13.96 -7.98 9.21
C LEU A 528 14.18 -6.47 9.39
N TYR A 529 15.27 -5.94 8.87
CA TYR A 529 15.70 -4.58 9.12
C TYR A 529 15.10 -3.58 8.13
N VAL A 530 13.78 -3.42 8.20
CA VAL A 530 13.00 -2.47 7.40
C VAL A 530 12.59 -1.28 8.26
N GLY A 531 12.70 -0.06 7.72
CA GLY A 531 12.29 1.17 8.41
C GLY A 531 12.99 1.35 9.76
N TYR A 532 12.25 1.74 10.80
CA TYR A 532 12.81 1.99 12.14
C TYR A 532 13.52 0.78 12.74
N ARG A 533 13.13 -0.44 12.35
CA ARG A 533 13.84 -1.66 12.78
C ARG A 533 15.30 -1.63 12.38
N TYR A 534 15.59 -1.07 11.21
CA TYR A 534 16.96 -0.84 10.76
C TYR A 534 17.61 0.34 11.46
N TYR A 535 16.97 1.51 11.39
CA TYR A 535 17.61 2.75 11.88
C TYR A 535 17.95 2.67 13.36
N ASP A 536 17.05 2.12 14.17
CA ASP A 536 17.28 1.97 15.60
C ASP A 536 18.33 0.90 15.93
N THR A 537 18.33 -0.24 15.22
CA THR A 537 19.32 -1.32 15.41
C THR A 537 20.70 -0.90 14.98
N ALA A 538 20.83 -0.31 13.79
CA ALA A 538 22.11 0.15 13.24
C ALA A 538 22.56 1.50 13.85
N ARG A 539 21.70 2.13 14.68
CA ARG A 539 21.94 3.46 15.29
C ARG A 539 22.21 4.54 14.23
N LYS A 540 21.48 4.45 13.10
CA LYS A 540 21.53 5.44 12.04
C LYS A 540 20.62 6.62 12.39
N PRO A 541 21.09 7.86 12.25
CA PRO A 541 20.22 9.03 12.43
C PRO A 541 19.15 9.07 11.35
N VAL A 542 17.98 9.57 11.73
CA VAL A 542 16.87 9.87 10.80
C VAL A 542 16.45 11.33 11.00
N LEU A 543 15.84 11.91 9.98
CA LEU A 543 15.30 13.25 10.08
C LEU A 543 14.09 13.27 11.03
N PHE A 544 13.18 12.31 10.85
CA PHE A 544 12.06 12.06 11.76
C PHE A 544 11.86 10.55 11.95
N PRO A 545 11.78 10.06 13.20
CA PRO A 545 11.62 8.64 13.46
C PRO A 545 10.18 8.16 13.24
N PHE A 546 10.01 6.87 13.07
CA PHE A 546 8.70 6.21 13.07
C PHE A 546 7.87 6.58 14.30
N GLY A 547 6.58 6.89 14.10
CA GLY A 547 5.68 7.29 15.17
C GLY A 547 5.82 8.74 15.62
N TYR A 548 6.70 9.53 15.00
CA TYR A 548 6.94 10.93 15.36
C TYR A 548 5.79 11.85 14.91
N GLY A 549 5.55 12.88 15.71
CA GLY A 549 4.62 13.97 15.42
C GLY A 549 4.46 14.86 16.63
N LEU A 550 4.46 16.18 16.44
CA LEU A 550 4.31 17.20 17.48
C LEU A 550 2.83 17.54 17.70
N SER A 551 2.58 18.22 18.80
CA SER A 551 1.28 18.77 19.20
C SER A 551 1.45 20.21 19.70
N TYR A 552 0.38 21.00 19.67
CA TYR A 552 0.36 22.33 20.31
C TYR A 552 0.29 22.24 21.84
N THR A 553 0.14 21.04 22.40
CA THR A 553 0.18 20.76 23.85
C THR A 553 1.31 19.79 24.19
N GLN A 554 1.45 19.45 25.48
CA GLN A 554 2.48 18.53 25.97
C GLN A 554 1.86 17.44 26.84
N PHE A 555 2.42 16.23 26.74
CA PHE A 555 1.96 15.08 27.49
C PHE A 555 3.07 14.49 28.36
N GLU A 556 2.72 14.12 29.58
CA GLU A 556 3.57 13.42 30.54
C GLU A 556 3.09 11.97 30.70
N TYR A 557 4.04 11.04 30.74
CA TYR A 557 3.78 9.62 30.95
C TYR A 557 4.32 9.21 32.31
N SER A 558 3.57 8.39 33.06
CA SER A 558 3.95 7.96 34.42
C SER A 558 3.35 6.61 34.79
N ASP A 559 3.78 6.08 35.92
CA ASP A 559 3.17 4.95 36.66
C ASP A 559 3.05 3.67 35.77
N LEU A 560 4.11 3.32 35.03
CA LEU A 560 4.14 2.07 34.27
C LEU A 560 4.14 0.89 35.25
N VAL A 561 3.21 -0.02 35.02
CA VAL A 561 3.09 -1.30 35.70
C VAL A 561 2.95 -2.38 34.64
N VAL A 562 3.82 -3.38 34.70
CA VAL A 562 3.78 -4.55 33.82
C VAL A 562 3.51 -5.78 34.70
N SER A 563 2.55 -6.59 34.31
CA SER A 563 2.18 -7.83 35.01
C SER A 563 2.14 -8.97 34.00
N SER A 564 2.75 -10.10 34.34
CA SER A 564 2.65 -11.33 33.55
C SER A 564 1.67 -12.29 34.20
N ALA A 565 0.72 -12.80 33.44
CA ALA A 565 -0.07 -13.96 33.83
C ALA A 565 0.50 -15.17 33.09
N ASP A 566 1.10 -16.08 33.85
CA ASP A 566 1.67 -17.32 33.34
C ASP A 566 0.77 -18.48 33.75
N GLU A 567 -0.39 -18.60 33.11
CA GLU A 567 -1.21 -19.80 33.19
C GLU A 567 -0.86 -20.68 31.97
N ALA A 568 -0.62 -21.94 32.19
CA ALA A 568 0.07 -22.89 31.28
C ALA A 568 -0.39 -22.93 29.80
N ASP A 569 -1.52 -22.31 29.45
CA ASP A 569 -2.07 -22.24 28.09
C ASP A 569 -2.34 -20.78 27.59
N GLN A 570 -2.20 -19.76 28.44
CA GLN A 570 -2.45 -18.36 28.09
C GLN A 570 -1.31 -17.46 28.63
N PHE A 571 -0.32 -17.20 27.76
CA PHE A 571 0.71 -16.22 28.06
C PHE A 571 0.21 -14.83 27.66
N GLU A 572 -0.03 -13.98 28.65
CA GLU A 572 -0.44 -12.59 28.47
C GLU A 572 0.37 -11.65 29.38
N VAL A 573 0.74 -10.49 28.84
CA VAL A 573 1.42 -9.42 29.58
C VAL A 573 0.50 -8.20 29.63
N GLY A 574 -0.01 -7.90 30.82
CA GLY A 574 -0.80 -6.71 31.09
C GLY A 574 0.13 -5.50 31.29
N ILE A 575 -0.20 -4.39 30.63
CA ILE A 575 0.53 -3.13 30.69
C ILE A 575 -0.43 -2.04 31.16
N SER A 576 -0.05 -1.27 32.16
CA SER A 576 -0.84 -0.12 32.62
C SER A 576 0.08 1.05 32.89
N PHE A 577 -0.28 2.23 32.41
CA PHE A 577 0.44 3.48 32.63
C PHE A 577 -0.52 4.66 32.58
N LYS A 578 -0.04 5.86 32.93
CA LYS A 578 -0.82 7.09 32.88
C LYS A 578 -0.29 8.03 31.82
N ILE A 579 -1.20 8.77 31.19
CA ILE A 579 -0.91 9.91 30.33
C ILE A 579 -1.65 11.12 30.85
N LYS A 580 -0.96 12.26 30.97
CA LYS A 580 -1.50 13.52 31.40
C LYS A 580 -1.21 14.62 30.39
N ASN A 581 -2.20 15.42 30.04
CA ASN A 581 -1.98 16.65 29.29
C ASN A 581 -1.49 17.74 30.27
N VAL A 582 -0.23 18.13 30.13
CA VAL A 582 0.40 19.14 31.01
C VAL A 582 0.48 20.52 30.36
N GLY A 583 -0.04 20.67 29.12
CA GLY A 583 -0.09 21.93 28.39
C GLY A 583 -1.41 22.67 28.59
N GLU A 584 -1.66 23.68 27.74
CA GLU A 584 -2.74 24.65 27.89
C GLU A 584 -3.93 24.41 26.95
N VAL A 585 -3.79 23.54 25.96
CA VAL A 585 -4.85 23.23 24.99
C VAL A 585 -5.18 21.73 25.00
N ALA A 586 -6.42 21.40 24.65
CA ALA A 586 -6.83 20.02 24.47
C ALA A 586 -6.03 19.36 23.32
N GLY A 587 -5.72 18.09 23.46
CA GLY A 587 -4.97 17.38 22.43
C GLY A 587 -5.13 15.87 22.50
N LYS A 588 -4.75 15.22 21.42
CA LYS A 588 -4.69 13.75 21.31
C LYS A 588 -3.25 13.29 21.32
N GLU A 589 -2.98 12.24 22.05
CA GLU A 589 -1.67 11.60 22.12
C GLU A 589 -1.77 10.13 21.77
N THR A 590 -0.77 9.63 21.04
CA THR A 590 -0.65 8.22 20.71
C THR A 590 0.52 7.60 21.48
N ALA A 591 0.21 6.79 22.48
CA ALA A 591 1.20 5.98 23.17
C ALA A 591 1.47 4.70 22.36
N GLN A 592 2.75 4.42 22.13
CA GLN A 592 3.26 3.33 21.33
C GLN A 592 4.02 2.36 22.23
N VAL A 593 3.65 1.07 22.18
CA VAL A 593 4.27 0.03 23.01
C VAL A 593 5.15 -0.85 22.15
N TYR A 594 6.42 -0.85 22.49
CA TYR A 594 7.44 -1.67 21.83
C TYR A 594 7.96 -2.76 22.77
N VAL A 595 8.38 -3.86 22.17
CA VAL A 595 9.06 -4.96 22.86
C VAL A 595 10.48 -5.07 22.34
N HIS A 596 11.44 -5.12 23.28
CA HIS A 596 12.85 -5.39 23.04
C HIS A 596 13.24 -6.71 23.71
N ASP A 597 13.86 -7.61 22.97
CA ASP A 597 14.43 -8.85 23.49
C ASP A 597 15.90 -8.64 23.83
N SER A 598 16.22 -8.51 25.13
CA SER A 598 17.57 -8.18 25.60
C SER A 598 18.55 -9.36 25.58
N GLU A 599 18.04 -10.59 25.50
CA GLU A 599 18.83 -11.84 25.59
C GLU A 599 18.60 -12.74 24.36
N SER A 600 18.23 -12.15 23.21
CA SER A 600 17.88 -12.92 22.01
C SER A 600 19.00 -13.85 21.54
N SER A 601 18.66 -15.11 21.28
CA SER A 601 19.58 -16.12 20.75
C SER A 601 19.89 -16.00 19.27
N LEU A 602 19.18 -15.10 18.54
CA LEU A 602 19.33 -14.83 17.12
C LEU A 602 19.24 -13.34 16.84
N PHE A 603 19.58 -12.91 15.62
CA PHE A 603 19.42 -11.51 15.25
C PHE A 603 17.95 -11.10 15.26
N ARG A 604 17.64 -10.00 15.91
CA ARG A 604 16.33 -9.34 15.98
C ARG A 604 16.52 -7.83 15.88
N PRO A 605 15.49 -7.08 15.44
CA PRO A 605 15.49 -5.63 15.57
C PRO A 605 15.64 -5.19 17.03
N GLU A 606 16.23 -4.02 17.25
CA GLU A 606 16.38 -3.41 18.58
C GLU A 606 15.05 -3.37 19.35
N LYS A 607 13.97 -3.08 18.66
CA LYS A 607 12.60 -3.12 19.20
C LYS A 607 11.56 -3.24 18.08
N GLU A 608 10.37 -3.67 18.45
CA GLU A 608 9.26 -3.84 17.53
C GLU A 608 7.96 -3.32 18.14
N LEU A 609 7.17 -2.56 17.38
CA LEU A 609 5.84 -2.12 17.79
C LEU A 609 4.92 -3.34 17.96
N LYS A 610 4.24 -3.42 19.10
CA LYS A 610 3.34 -4.53 19.43
C LYS A 610 1.96 -4.07 19.86
N GLU A 611 1.80 -2.79 20.25
CA GLU A 611 0.50 -2.21 20.56
C GLU A 611 0.57 -0.67 20.53
N PHE A 612 -0.56 -0.01 20.39
CA PHE A 612 -0.68 1.44 20.51
C PHE A 612 -2.09 1.85 20.95
N VAL A 613 -2.20 3.05 21.50
CA VAL A 613 -3.48 3.64 21.89
C VAL A 613 -3.44 5.14 21.70
N LYS A 614 -4.51 5.70 21.11
CA LYS A 614 -4.71 7.15 21.00
C LYS A 614 -5.72 7.61 22.04
N VAL A 615 -5.36 8.63 22.84
CA VAL A 615 -6.22 9.21 23.89
C VAL A 615 -6.40 10.69 23.65
N GLU A 616 -7.59 11.22 23.96
CA GLU A 616 -7.89 12.64 23.91
C GLU A 616 -8.00 13.20 25.33
N LEU A 617 -7.26 14.27 25.64
CA LEU A 617 -7.17 14.84 27.00
C LEU A 617 -7.31 16.36 26.98
N GLN A 618 -8.13 16.87 27.90
CA GLN A 618 -8.24 18.29 28.18
C GLN A 618 -7.01 18.79 28.97
N PRO A 619 -6.71 20.10 29.00
CA PRO A 619 -5.64 20.64 29.83
C PRO A 619 -5.75 20.19 31.28
N GLY A 620 -4.67 19.59 31.80
CA GLY A 620 -4.59 19.05 33.17
C GLY A 620 -5.24 17.68 33.36
N GLU A 621 -5.96 17.16 32.36
CA GLU A 621 -6.61 15.84 32.46
C GLU A 621 -5.57 14.72 32.39
N GLU A 622 -5.81 13.65 33.14
CA GLU A 622 -5.01 12.43 33.21
C GLU A 622 -5.91 11.22 32.97
N THR A 623 -5.42 10.27 32.18
CA THR A 623 -6.08 8.98 31.98
C THR A 623 -5.13 7.82 32.28
N ARG A 624 -5.69 6.71 32.75
CA ARG A 624 -4.96 5.44 32.87
C ARG A 624 -5.24 4.56 31.66
N VAL A 625 -4.19 4.24 30.94
CA VAL A 625 -4.20 3.28 29.84
C VAL A 625 -4.00 1.87 30.38
N GLN A 626 -4.69 0.89 29.81
CA GLN A 626 -4.52 -0.54 30.06
C GLN A 626 -4.48 -1.28 28.72
N LEU A 627 -3.43 -2.07 28.49
CA LEU A 627 -3.19 -2.83 27.27
C LEU A 627 -2.76 -4.24 27.63
N THR A 628 -2.92 -5.17 26.70
CA THR A 628 -2.47 -6.56 26.86
C THR A 628 -1.68 -6.97 25.63
N LEU A 629 -0.51 -7.57 25.85
CA LEU A 629 0.29 -8.21 24.81
C LEU A 629 0.15 -9.72 24.94
N ASP A 630 -0.11 -10.38 23.83
CA ASP A 630 -0.20 -11.83 23.75
C ASP A 630 1.18 -12.49 23.55
N ARG A 631 1.20 -13.82 23.48
CA ARG A 631 2.41 -14.61 23.21
C ARG A 631 3.12 -14.18 21.92
N ARG A 632 2.37 -13.81 20.88
CA ARG A 632 2.89 -13.42 19.57
C ARG A 632 3.78 -12.17 19.64
N ALA A 633 3.50 -11.26 20.56
CA ALA A 633 4.27 -10.03 20.75
C ALA A 633 5.74 -10.30 21.14
N PHE A 634 6.03 -11.44 21.73
CA PHE A 634 7.36 -11.85 22.22
C PHE A 634 8.03 -12.92 21.33
N SER A 635 7.30 -13.47 20.37
CA SER A 635 7.74 -14.56 19.52
C SER A 635 8.45 -14.09 18.26
N PHE A 636 9.31 -14.94 17.71
CA PHE A 636 9.87 -14.85 16.36
C PHE A 636 9.47 -16.10 15.56
N TYR A 637 9.58 -16.04 14.24
CA TYR A 637 9.34 -17.21 13.39
C TYR A 637 10.62 -18.05 13.24
N ASP A 638 10.54 -19.33 13.59
CA ASP A 638 11.63 -20.29 13.39
C ASP A 638 11.39 -21.10 12.11
N PRO A 639 12.15 -20.87 11.02
CA PRO A 639 11.98 -21.61 9.78
C PRO A 639 12.22 -23.13 9.91
N GLN A 640 12.99 -23.57 10.93
CA GLN A 640 13.24 -25.00 11.16
C GLN A 640 12.06 -25.69 11.84
N ALA A 641 11.43 -24.99 12.78
CA ALA A 641 10.21 -25.45 13.42
C ALA A 641 8.97 -25.24 12.52
N ALA A 642 9.07 -24.37 11.52
CA ALA A 642 7.98 -23.84 10.72
C ALA A 642 6.85 -23.27 11.61
N ASP A 643 7.21 -22.55 12.68
CA ASP A 643 6.27 -22.04 13.69
C ASP A 643 6.85 -20.84 14.45
N TRP A 644 5.94 -20.15 15.16
CA TRP A 644 6.28 -19.02 16.04
C TRP A 644 6.80 -19.54 17.38
N VAL A 645 8.00 -19.11 17.72
CA VAL A 645 8.72 -19.55 18.92
C VAL A 645 8.85 -18.41 19.91
N LEU A 646 8.42 -18.64 21.13
CA LEU A 646 8.72 -17.79 22.28
C LEU A 646 9.97 -18.36 22.99
N GLU A 647 11.04 -17.58 23.06
CA GLU A 647 12.22 -17.98 23.83
C GLU A 647 12.16 -17.46 25.26
N SER A 648 12.84 -18.18 26.17
CA SER A 648 13.02 -17.69 27.53
C SER A 648 14.11 -16.63 27.57
N GLY A 649 13.87 -15.55 28.30
CA GLY A 649 14.82 -14.44 28.37
C GLY A 649 14.28 -13.24 29.10
N VAL A 650 15.05 -12.17 29.04
CA VAL A 650 14.69 -10.86 29.60
C VAL A 650 14.19 -9.99 28.44
N PHE A 651 12.97 -9.50 28.58
CA PHE A 651 12.35 -8.58 27.64
C PHE A 651 12.12 -7.21 28.29
N GLU A 652 12.27 -6.16 27.53
CA GLU A 652 11.89 -4.80 27.94
C GLU A 652 10.61 -4.39 27.25
N ILE A 653 9.67 -3.86 28.03
CA ILE A 653 8.47 -3.18 27.57
C ILE A 653 8.76 -1.69 27.53
N LEU A 654 8.70 -1.10 26.35
CA LEU A 654 9.02 0.29 26.11
C LEU A 654 7.76 1.03 25.71
N VAL A 655 7.41 2.09 26.44
CA VAL A 655 6.28 2.96 26.09
C VAL A 655 6.82 4.30 25.63
N GLY A 656 6.49 4.70 24.41
CA GLY A 656 7.02 5.92 23.80
C GLY A 656 5.97 6.76 23.09
N ALA A 657 6.35 7.98 22.74
CA ALA A 657 5.64 8.89 21.83
C ALA A 657 6.12 8.73 20.38
N SER A 658 7.23 8.03 20.17
CA SER A 658 7.78 7.57 18.88
C SER A 658 8.76 6.43 19.13
N SER A 659 9.30 5.81 18.07
CA SER A 659 10.31 4.76 18.19
C SER A 659 11.59 5.24 18.89
N GLN A 660 11.88 6.54 18.84
CA GLN A 660 13.09 7.12 19.48
C GLN A 660 12.78 7.99 20.71
N ASP A 661 11.52 8.28 21.00
CA ASP A 661 11.10 9.01 22.20
C ASP A 661 10.42 8.05 23.19
N ILE A 662 11.25 7.23 23.85
CA ILE A 662 10.81 6.26 24.86
C ILE A 662 10.68 6.97 26.22
N ARG A 663 9.47 7.01 26.73
CA ARG A 663 9.09 7.72 27.98
C ARG A 663 9.12 6.83 29.22
N LEU A 664 8.70 5.57 29.07
CA LEU A 664 8.65 4.61 30.17
C LEU A 664 9.27 3.30 29.74
N ARG A 665 9.88 2.59 30.70
CA ARG A 665 10.53 1.31 30.49
C ARG A 665 10.32 0.41 31.71
N GLU A 666 10.03 -0.87 31.47
CA GLU A 666 9.95 -1.91 32.49
C GLU A 666 10.47 -3.23 31.91
N THR A 667 11.02 -4.06 32.76
CA THR A 667 11.63 -5.33 32.38
C THR A 667 10.79 -6.49 32.87
N ILE A 668 10.60 -7.50 32.02
CA ILE A 668 9.98 -8.76 32.40
C ILE A 668 10.88 -9.94 32.08
N ARG A 669 10.78 -11.00 32.87
CA ARG A 669 11.40 -12.30 32.56
C ARG A 669 10.32 -13.25 32.04
N VAL A 670 10.56 -13.77 30.87
CA VAL A 670 9.69 -14.77 30.23
C VAL A 670 10.33 -16.14 30.39
N GLU A 671 9.55 -17.13 30.81
CA GLU A 671 9.97 -18.53 30.87
C GLU A 671 9.13 -19.34 29.85
N SER A 672 9.80 -19.95 28.90
CA SER A 672 9.14 -20.82 27.92
C SER A 672 9.71 -22.26 28.08
N GLY A 673 8.87 -23.25 27.94
CA GLY A 673 9.27 -24.67 28.00
C GLY A 673 10.08 -25.14 26.77
N GLN A 674 10.39 -24.26 25.83
CA GLN A 674 11.09 -24.58 24.57
C GLN A 674 12.60 -24.37 24.73
N ALA A 675 13.37 -25.34 24.26
CA ALA A 675 14.81 -25.36 24.39
C ALA A 675 15.49 -24.31 23.49
N GLN A 676 16.45 -23.58 24.09
CA GLN A 676 17.12 -22.41 23.54
C GLN A 676 18.30 -22.67 22.59
N ASP A 677 18.68 -23.90 22.28
CA ASP A 677 20.03 -24.21 21.78
C ASP A 677 20.24 -24.08 20.26
N ARG A 678 19.49 -23.28 19.51
CA ARG A 678 19.43 -23.54 18.07
C ARG A 678 20.16 -22.60 17.12
N ILE A 679 20.49 -21.34 17.47
CA ILE A 679 20.74 -20.39 16.39
C ILE A 679 22.03 -19.56 16.51
N SER A 680 22.61 -19.42 17.67
CA SER A 680 23.69 -18.44 17.95
C SER A 680 25.05 -18.72 17.30
N GLN A 681 25.21 -19.77 16.49
CA GLN A 681 26.54 -20.18 16.00
C GLN A 681 26.70 -20.21 14.48
N ASN A 682 25.73 -19.74 13.70
CA ASN A 682 25.94 -19.65 12.25
C ASN A 682 26.80 -18.45 11.89
N LYS A 683 28.12 -18.67 11.79
CA LYS A 683 29.08 -17.62 11.42
C LYS A 683 28.81 -16.96 10.07
N ALA A 684 28.00 -17.58 9.22
CA ALA A 684 27.61 -16.99 7.94
C ALA A 684 26.64 -15.82 8.12
N LEU A 685 25.94 -15.72 9.27
CA LEU A 685 24.96 -14.68 9.57
C LEU A 685 25.53 -13.53 10.43
N VAL A 686 26.85 -13.42 10.54
CA VAL A 686 27.51 -12.37 11.36
C VAL A 686 27.12 -10.95 10.91
N ASP A 687 26.89 -10.75 9.60
CA ASP A 687 26.46 -9.46 9.03
C ASP A 687 25.11 -9.00 9.59
N TYR A 688 24.23 -9.93 9.94
CA TYR A 688 22.92 -9.65 10.54
C TYR A 688 22.98 -9.49 12.07
N GLN A 689 23.89 -10.21 12.74
CA GLN A 689 24.03 -10.15 14.21
C GLN A 689 24.65 -8.84 14.70
N TYR A 690 25.53 -8.25 13.89
CA TYR A 690 26.26 -7.03 14.22
C TYR A 690 26.02 -5.96 13.16
N LEU A 691 24.76 -5.76 12.82
CA LEU A 691 24.37 -4.82 11.79
C LEU A 691 24.72 -3.38 12.15
N THR A 692 25.58 -2.76 11.35
CA THR A 692 25.88 -1.32 11.39
C THR A 692 25.50 -0.61 10.10
N ASP A 693 25.42 -1.37 9.02
CA ASP A 693 25.04 -0.87 7.70
C ASP A 693 24.50 -2.03 6.86
N SER A 694 23.27 -1.89 6.35
CA SER A 694 22.62 -2.90 5.51
C SER A 694 23.34 -3.12 4.18
N GLN A 695 24.02 -2.09 3.65
CA GLN A 695 24.80 -2.19 2.42
C GLN A 695 26.02 -3.12 2.58
N SER A 696 26.45 -3.38 3.82
CA SER A 696 27.54 -4.32 4.13
C SER A 696 27.11 -5.78 4.13
N ILE A 697 25.81 -6.08 4.05
CA ILE A 697 25.29 -7.45 4.03
C ILE A 697 25.76 -8.14 2.75
N SER A 698 26.64 -9.13 2.93
CA SER A 698 27.24 -9.83 1.80
C SER A 698 26.24 -10.76 1.11
N HIS A 699 26.43 -10.96 -0.20
CA HIS A 699 25.67 -11.96 -0.97
C HIS A 699 25.70 -13.34 -0.30
N LYS A 700 26.86 -13.74 0.24
CA LYS A 700 27.04 -15.02 0.93
C LYS A 700 26.22 -15.11 2.23
N ALA A 701 26.14 -14.01 3.01
CA ALA A 701 25.33 -13.99 4.21
C ALA A 701 23.84 -14.10 3.87
N PHE A 702 23.40 -13.41 2.83
CA PHE A 702 22.02 -13.50 2.38
C PHE A 702 21.67 -14.89 1.80
N GLU A 703 22.56 -15.48 0.98
CA GLU A 703 22.38 -16.86 0.51
C GLU A 703 22.25 -17.88 1.65
N ALA A 704 23.09 -17.71 2.69
CA ALA A 704 23.02 -18.55 3.89
C ALA A 704 21.72 -18.35 4.68
N LEU A 705 21.18 -17.13 4.74
CA LEU A 705 19.89 -16.83 5.37
C LEU A 705 18.72 -17.35 4.54
N TYR A 706 18.77 -17.17 3.23
CA TYR A 706 17.78 -17.67 2.29
C TYR A 706 17.72 -19.20 2.24
N GLY A 707 18.82 -19.87 2.59
CA GLY A 707 18.91 -21.33 2.75
C GLY A 707 18.99 -22.13 1.46
N ARG A 708 19.14 -21.46 0.31
CA ARG A 708 19.30 -22.09 -1.02
C ARG A 708 20.06 -21.16 -1.96
N PRO A 709 20.62 -21.65 -3.10
CA PRO A 709 21.30 -20.81 -4.05
C PRO A 709 20.41 -19.66 -4.55
N LEU A 710 20.98 -18.47 -4.64
CA LEU A 710 20.30 -17.31 -5.18
C LEU A 710 20.05 -17.48 -6.67
N PRO A 711 18.90 -17.08 -7.21
CA PRO A 711 18.60 -17.18 -8.64
C PRO A 711 19.49 -16.26 -9.47
N ALA A 712 19.75 -16.68 -10.72
CA ALA A 712 20.51 -15.85 -11.67
C ALA A 712 19.75 -14.56 -11.99
N ASN A 713 20.49 -13.46 -12.13
CA ASN A 713 19.96 -12.14 -12.45
C ASN A 713 20.42 -11.62 -13.81
N ASP A 714 20.63 -12.52 -14.78
CA ASP A 714 21.02 -12.17 -16.13
C ASP A 714 19.80 -11.80 -16.98
N PRO A 715 19.86 -10.71 -17.77
CA PRO A 715 18.75 -10.32 -18.62
C PRO A 715 18.50 -11.38 -19.71
N PRO A 716 17.25 -11.58 -20.13
CA PRO A 716 16.94 -12.50 -21.21
C PRO A 716 17.54 -12.01 -22.53
N THR A 717 18.02 -12.94 -23.36
CA THR A 717 18.66 -12.63 -24.61
C THR A 717 17.92 -13.25 -25.79
N LYS A 718 18.14 -12.70 -27.00
CA LYS A 718 17.55 -13.23 -28.23
C LYS A 718 17.87 -14.73 -28.40
N GLY A 719 16.82 -15.50 -28.57
CA GLY A 719 16.88 -16.97 -28.64
C GLY A 719 16.32 -17.65 -27.40
N ASN A 720 16.30 -16.93 -26.26
CA ASN A 720 15.82 -17.36 -24.94
C ASN A 720 14.67 -16.51 -24.39
N TYR A 721 14.08 -15.63 -25.23
CA TYR A 721 12.89 -14.90 -24.80
C TYR A 721 11.71 -15.84 -24.55
N SER A 722 10.93 -15.55 -23.52
CA SER A 722 9.70 -16.25 -23.15
C SER A 722 8.48 -15.32 -23.26
N LEU A 723 7.28 -15.84 -23.06
CA LEU A 723 6.07 -15.01 -22.93
C LEU A 723 6.11 -14.07 -21.72
N ASN A 724 6.95 -14.38 -20.72
CA ASN A 724 7.17 -13.56 -19.53
C ASN A 724 8.32 -12.55 -19.66
N THR A 725 8.95 -12.45 -20.85
CA THR A 725 9.98 -11.43 -21.08
C THR A 725 9.32 -10.06 -21.23
N PRO A 726 9.77 -9.02 -20.47
CA PRO A 726 9.34 -7.65 -20.64
C PRO A 726 9.51 -7.16 -22.09
N ILE A 727 8.57 -6.34 -22.58
CA ILE A 727 8.60 -5.86 -23.97
C ILE A 727 9.88 -5.06 -24.25
N GLU A 728 10.36 -4.29 -23.29
CA GLU A 728 11.61 -3.54 -23.42
C GLU A 728 12.84 -4.44 -23.62
N ASP A 729 12.88 -5.64 -23.03
CA ASP A 729 14.00 -6.58 -23.15
C ASP A 729 14.05 -7.25 -24.53
N LEU A 730 12.94 -7.24 -25.28
CA LEU A 730 12.85 -7.81 -26.63
C LEU A 730 13.63 -6.99 -27.69
N GLN A 731 14.19 -5.84 -27.33
CA GLN A 731 14.95 -4.95 -28.22
C GLN A 731 16.21 -5.58 -28.83
N GLY A 732 16.70 -6.71 -28.30
CA GLY A 732 17.74 -7.51 -28.90
C GLY A 732 17.35 -8.09 -30.29
N SER A 733 16.05 -8.08 -30.66
CA SER A 733 15.52 -8.49 -31.95
C SER A 733 14.95 -7.31 -32.75
N LEU A 734 14.96 -7.42 -34.10
CA LEU A 734 14.34 -6.43 -34.99
C LEU A 734 12.82 -6.32 -34.73
N PHE A 735 12.17 -7.47 -34.58
CA PHE A 735 10.73 -7.52 -34.34
C PHE A 735 10.36 -6.92 -32.97
N GLY A 736 11.14 -7.17 -31.91
CA GLY A 736 10.93 -6.58 -30.60
C GLY A 736 11.06 -5.07 -30.63
N ARG A 737 12.06 -4.50 -31.30
CA ARG A 737 12.17 -3.03 -31.49
C ARG A 737 10.95 -2.43 -32.19
N MET A 738 10.46 -3.13 -33.25
CA MET A 738 9.28 -2.68 -33.99
C MET A 738 8.02 -2.74 -33.10
N LEU A 739 7.86 -3.79 -32.31
CA LEU A 739 6.74 -3.98 -31.40
C LEU A 739 6.72 -2.86 -30.33
N LEU A 740 7.83 -2.64 -29.66
CA LEU A 740 7.95 -1.58 -28.64
C LEU A 740 7.61 -0.20 -29.23
N LYS A 741 8.18 0.14 -30.38
CA LYS A 741 7.92 1.41 -31.05
C LYS A 741 6.43 1.57 -31.43
N MET A 742 5.80 0.49 -31.91
CA MET A 742 4.38 0.51 -32.27
C MET A 742 3.51 0.76 -31.05
N MET A 743 3.77 0.09 -29.95
CA MET A 743 2.99 0.23 -28.71
C MET A 743 3.18 1.60 -28.09
N THR A 744 4.41 2.10 -27.97
CA THR A 744 4.69 3.45 -27.46
C THR A 744 3.99 4.53 -28.31
N ASN A 745 4.06 4.42 -29.65
CA ASN A 745 3.38 5.36 -30.54
C ASN A 745 1.84 5.31 -30.41
N GLN A 746 1.28 4.13 -30.13
CA GLN A 746 -0.16 3.99 -29.95
C GLN A 746 -0.61 4.70 -28.66
N ILE A 747 0.13 4.54 -27.57
CA ILE A 747 -0.13 5.22 -26.30
C ILE A 747 -0.05 6.74 -26.49
N THR A 748 1.02 7.26 -27.06
CA THR A 748 1.15 8.70 -27.31
C THR A 748 -0.03 9.25 -28.14
N LYS A 749 -0.55 8.48 -29.10
CA LYS A 749 -1.74 8.87 -29.86
C LYS A 749 -3.03 8.86 -29.05
N MET A 750 -3.17 7.94 -28.07
CA MET A 750 -4.35 7.91 -27.19
C MET A 750 -4.42 9.15 -26.30
N PHE A 751 -3.29 9.66 -25.86
CA PHE A 751 -3.21 10.87 -25.04
C PHE A 751 -3.28 12.18 -25.85
N GLY A 752 -3.18 12.14 -27.17
CA GLY A 752 -3.28 13.34 -28.05
C GLY A 752 -2.10 14.28 -27.90
N ASP A 753 -2.38 15.61 -27.89
CA ASP A 753 -1.37 16.68 -27.76
C ASP A 753 -0.99 16.99 -26.30
N VAL A 754 -0.73 15.97 -25.52
CA VAL A 754 -0.25 16.09 -24.13
C VAL A 754 1.27 16.24 -24.11
N ASP A 755 1.82 16.95 -23.11
CA ASP A 755 3.27 17.11 -22.92
C ASP A 755 3.93 15.73 -22.81
N GLU A 756 5.06 15.53 -23.48
CA GLU A 756 5.82 14.26 -23.43
C GLU A 756 6.26 13.88 -22.00
N ASN A 757 6.28 14.84 -21.09
CA ASN A 757 6.60 14.65 -19.66
C ASN A 757 5.33 14.61 -18.79
N ASP A 758 4.15 14.52 -19.38
CA ASP A 758 2.92 14.32 -18.59
C ASP A 758 3.03 13.04 -17.74
N PRO A 759 2.81 13.12 -16.44
CA PRO A 759 3.04 12.01 -15.53
C PRO A 759 2.20 10.76 -15.87
N MET A 760 0.96 10.94 -16.32
CA MET A 760 0.10 9.83 -16.70
C MET A 760 0.58 9.17 -18.00
N LEU A 761 1.01 9.96 -18.97
CA LEU A 761 1.60 9.45 -20.21
C LEU A 761 2.88 8.65 -19.93
N VAL A 762 3.77 9.20 -19.09
CA VAL A 762 5.03 8.55 -18.68
C VAL A 762 4.73 7.25 -17.93
N MET A 763 3.78 7.28 -16.99
CA MET A 763 3.34 6.11 -16.24
C MET A 763 2.88 4.98 -17.18
N VAL A 764 1.93 5.27 -18.08
CA VAL A 764 1.38 4.26 -19.01
C VAL A 764 2.46 3.75 -19.97
N GLN A 765 3.36 4.62 -20.43
CA GLN A 765 4.50 4.20 -21.26
C GLN A 765 5.45 3.25 -20.52
N ASN A 766 5.75 3.51 -19.26
CA ASN A 766 6.60 2.63 -18.45
C ASN A 766 5.92 1.30 -18.18
N MET A 767 4.65 1.30 -17.81
CA MET A 767 3.87 0.08 -17.63
C MET A 767 3.93 -0.82 -18.88
N VAL A 768 3.76 -0.24 -20.06
CA VAL A 768 3.81 -1.00 -21.33
C VAL A 768 5.22 -1.50 -21.67
N LYS A 769 6.27 -0.74 -21.38
CA LYS A 769 7.65 -1.19 -21.59
C LYS A 769 8.00 -2.40 -20.72
N GLU A 770 7.55 -2.39 -19.47
CA GLU A 770 7.88 -3.38 -18.45
C GLU A 770 6.95 -4.60 -18.42
N MET A 771 5.79 -4.51 -19.10
CA MET A 771 4.86 -5.63 -19.15
C MET A 771 5.42 -6.83 -19.92
N PRO A 772 5.09 -8.07 -19.52
CA PRO A 772 5.49 -9.27 -20.27
C PRO A 772 4.76 -9.39 -21.60
N LEU A 773 5.39 -10.08 -22.56
CA LEU A 773 4.82 -10.31 -23.90
C LEU A 773 3.40 -10.92 -23.85
N ARG A 774 3.10 -11.78 -22.86
CA ARG A 774 1.77 -12.39 -22.71
C ARG A 774 0.65 -11.35 -22.45
N SER A 775 0.96 -10.23 -21.80
CA SER A 775 -0.03 -9.22 -21.43
C SER A 775 -0.64 -8.49 -22.65
N ILE A 776 -0.02 -8.60 -23.83
CA ILE A 776 -0.56 -8.05 -25.07
C ILE A 776 -1.91 -8.69 -25.45
N ALA A 777 -2.10 -9.98 -25.15
CA ALA A 777 -3.39 -10.66 -25.38
C ALA A 777 -4.51 -10.05 -24.54
N MET A 778 -4.25 -9.78 -23.27
CA MET A 778 -5.22 -9.13 -22.37
C MET A 778 -5.62 -7.73 -22.86
N MET A 779 -4.64 -6.92 -23.31
CA MET A 779 -4.89 -5.56 -23.80
C MET A 779 -5.58 -5.51 -25.17
N SER A 780 -5.68 -6.63 -25.87
CA SER A 780 -6.24 -6.71 -27.22
C SER A 780 -7.74 -7.02 -27.28
N ASP A 781 -8.40 -7.12 -26.12
CA ASP A 781 -9.83 -7.50 -26.00
C ASP A 781 -10.18 -8.77 -26.82
N GLY A 782 -9.29 -9.78 -26.77
CA GLY A 782 -9.44 -11.04 -27.48
C GLY A 782 -9.03 -11.02 -28.98
N ALA A 783 -8.54 -9.89 -29.49
CA ALA A 783 -8.05 -9.81 -30.88
C ALA A 783 -6.73 -10.56 -31.09
N ILE A 784 -5.94 -10.77 -30.04
CA ILE A 784 -4.69 -11.51 -30.05
C ILE A 784 -4.87 -12.82 -29.28
N THR A 785 -4.85 -13.93 -30.01
CA THR A 785 -4.98 -15.28 -29.47
C THR A 785 -3.62 -15.82 -28.97
N GLN A 786 -3.65 -16.88 -28.15
CA GLN A 786 -2.44 -17.60 -27.73
C GLN A 786 -1.56 -18.01 -28.92
N GLN A 787 -2.16 -18.49 -30.02
CA GLN A 787 -1.43 -18.83 -31.23
C GLN A 787 -0.69 -17.63 -31.84
N THR A 788 -1.28 -16.43 -31.78
CA THR A 788 -0.63 -15.20 -32.23
C THR A 788 0.54 -14.83 -31.31
N LEU A 789 0.38 -14.98 -29.98
CA LEU A 789 1.46 -14.77 -29.02
C LEU A 789 2.65 -15.74 -29.28
N ASP A 790 2.36 -17.01 -29.54
CA ASP A 790 3.39 -18.01 -29.87
C ASP A 790 4.13 -17.64 -31.15
N ALA A 791 3.39 -17.13 -32.15
CA ALA A 791 4.00 -16.64 -33.39
C ALA A 791 4.91 -15.42 -33.14
N MET A 792 4.46 -14.47 -32.31
CA MET A 792 5.28 -13.32 -31.90
C MET A 792 6.53 -13.78 -31.14
N LEU A 793 6.40 -14.78 -30.26
CA LEU A 793 7.52 -15.36 -29.52
C LEU A 793 8.55 -16.00 -30.48
N TYR A 794 8.10 -16.71 -31.52
CA TYR A 794 9.02 -17.22 -32.53
C TYR A 794 9.74 -16.09 -33.29
N LEU A 795 9.04 -15.01 -33.64
CA LEU A 795 9.60 -13.87 -34.37
C LEU A 795 10.65 -13.12 -33.56
N VAL A 796 10.37 -12.80 -32.27
CA VAL A 796 11.34 -12.11 -31.39
C VAL A 796 12.59 -12.97 -31.18
N ASN A 797 12.45 -14.30 -31.12
CA ASN A 797 13.56 -15.24 -31.00
C ASN A 797 14.29 -15.52 -32.32
N GLY A 798 13.94 -14.85 -33.42
CA GLY A 798 14.59 -15.00 -34.72
C GLY A 798 14.17 -16.23 -35.49
N LYS A 799 13.13 -16.96 -35.08
CA LYS A 799 12.60 -18.15 -35.76
C LYS A 799 11.54 -17.74 -36.79
N PHE A 800 11.92 -16.87 -37.72
CA PHE A 800 11.04 -16.19 -38.68
C PHE A 800 10.05 -17.13 -39.41
N PHE A 801 10.53 -18.19 -40.01
CA PHE A 801 9.66 -19.12 -40.76
C PHE A 801 8.61 -19.79 -39.85
N LYS A 802 8.99 -20.20 -38.63
CA LYS A 802 8.05 -20.77 -37.66
C LYS A 802 6.98 -19.77 -37.27
N GLY A 803 7.38 -18.53 -37.00
CA GLY A 803 6.43 -17.48 -36.65
C GLY A 803 5.45 -17.18 -37.77
N VAL A 804 5.90 -17.02 -38.99
CA VAL A 804 5.02 -16.79 -40.15
C VAL A 804 4.08 -17.97 -40.40
N PHE A 805 4.56 -19.22 -40.31
CA PHE A 805 3.70 -20.40 -40.49
C PHE A 805 2.66 -20.51 -39.39
N SER A 806 2.97 -20.17 -38.16
CA SER A 806 2.00 -20.11 -37.04
C SER A 806 0.88 -19.07 -37.31
N LEU A 807 1.24 -17.88 -37.81
CA LEU A 807 0.24 -16.85 -38.17
C LEU A 807 -0.64 -17.25 -39.37
N LEU A 808 -0.09 -17.96 -40.35
CA LEU A 808 -0.84 -18.42 -41.52
C LEU A 808 -1.79 -19.60 -41.19
N GLY A 809 -1.48 -20.40 -40.20
CA GLY A 809 -2.34 -21.48 -39.71
C GLY A 809 -3.62 -20.97 -39.03
N SER A 810 -3.60 -19.79 -38.41
CA SER A 810 -4.74 -19.18 -37.77
C SER A 810 -5.90 -18.79 -38.68
N LYS A 811 -5.70 -18.66 -39.99
CA LYS A 811 -6.73 -18.30 -41.00
C LYS A 811 -7.63 -19.47 -41.43
N LYS A 812 -7.45 -20.70 -40.95
CA LYS A 812 -8.22 -21.86 -41.34
C LYS A 812 -9.33 -22.26 -40.38
N GLU A 813 -9.43 -21.64 -39.18
CA GLU A 813 -10.43 -21.97 -38.16
C GLU A 813 -11.32 -20.79 -37.75
N ALA A 814 -11.39 -19.69 -38.52
CA ALA A 814 -12.27 -18.57 -38.33
C ALA A 814 -13.51 -18.63 -39.25
#